data_c859004c2e854446b4d2a0b54066142d
#
_entry.id   c859004c2e854446b4d2a0b54066142d
#
_cell.length_a   1.000
_cell.length_b   1.000
_cell.length_c   1.000
_cell.angle_alpha   90.00
_cell.angle_beta   90.00
_cell.angle_gamma   90.00
#
_symmetry.space_group_name_H-M   'P 1'
#
loop_
_entity.id
_entity.type
_entity.pdbx_description
1 polymer ?
#
loop_
_entity_poly.entity_id
_entity_poly.type
_entity_poly.pdbx_seq_one_letter_code
_entity_poly.pdbx_strand_id
1 'polypeptide(L)'
;EEDKKFLLEEIYPYWENRCTGNISRYYIDEKIMKVLDSPYRVFNPLSRTRSGYGHYLPNIEKILKIGFKGIEEEAYRHLENLDLMDLELTDKRNFYKSMVIICEGVQVLQHRFAELAANMALEETDERRRKELLLIAENCRRVPYEPAESFYEALQSYWFTILIDYCGQNGSAISGGRVDQIFYPYYKKDIENGVMVKEEARELLEALWVKHSDIIKAGTYSSAKNNGGFATTINFVLGGVDAEGNDAVNELTYLCLDAEKSVFNSEPNTSIRVSGKNPDRFMKRVIEILVEKEGGKLPFFNDDIIIDALRDDGISLEDARNYAIVGCVEPTPYGNTMGRTNSCYFNLAKCLELALFDGKCQMSGQQMGPKTGKFEDFTSFEQIKKAYEEQVEYFVKMMVSSLNAIGKLHADYTPHIYCSMLLDGCMESGRDCTRGGAKYDFAGVQGVGMVDVGDSLTAIKKLVFEEGKVSKKDLLEGMRTNFEANPLLKYVLLNKAPKYGNDNDEADQMVAYVGKQYCKCVRQYKNLDGGSYRPGLFCLSSNTPLGKQVCALPSGRDSGTPLGDGGVSPKHGMDMLGPTAAAKSVAKVDHRLASNGVNFNLKFMPTILKTDADRQKLVDLIRAYFSMNGMHIQFNILSPEKLTEAQKHPEKYRSLVVRVAGYSAFFVELDKDIQDEIISRTLIGA
;
A
#
# COMPACT_ATOMS: atom_id res chain seq x y z
N GLU A 1 -2.54 -18.62 30.39
CA GLU A 1 -3.64 -19.58 30.21
C GLU A 1 -4.97 -19.03 30.74
N GLU A 2 -5.03 -18.36 31.91
CA GLU A 2 -6.24 -17.74 32.46
C GLU A 2 -6.79 -16.65 31.51
N ASP A 3 -5.93 -15.74 31.00
CA ASP A 3 -6.33 -14.72 30.03
C ASP A 3 -6.87 -15.33 28.75
N LYS A 4 -6.25 -16.41 28.26
CA LYS A 4 -6.70 -17.13 27.08
C LYS A 4 -8.08 -17.75 27.28
N LYS A 5 -8.31 -18.35 28.46
CA LYS A 5 -9.58 -18.92 28.83
C LYS A 5 -10.67 -17.83 28.91
N PHE A 6 -10.37 -16.71 29.59
CA PHE A 6 -11.27 -15.57 29.69
C PHE A 6 -11.66 -15.01 28.29
N LEU A 7 -10.67 -14.85 27.39
CA LEU A 7 -10.93 -14.41 26.03
C LEU A 7 -11.84 -15.37 25.25
N LEU A 8 -11.65 -16.70 25.41
CA LEU A 8 -12.41 -17.70 24.66
C LEU A 8 -13.79 -17.96 25.24
N GLU A 9 -13.94 -17.93 26.57
CA GLU A 9 -15.19 -18.31 27.24
C GLU A 9 -16.11 -17.13 27.53
N GLU A 10 -15.55 -15.91 27.73
CA GLU A 10 -16.34 -14.73 28.08
C GLU A 10 -16.39 -13.69 26.96
N ILE A 11 -15.25 -13.30 26.42
CA ILE A 11 -15.16 -12.20 25.45
C ILE A 11 -15.61 -12.65 24.04
N TYR A 12 -15.09 -13.77 23.56
CA TYR A 12 -15.40 -14.23 22.20
C TYR A 12 -16.89 -14.51 21.98
N PRO A 13 -17.63 -15.24 22.85
CA PRO A 13 -19.05 -15.49 22.66
C PRO A 13 -19.89 -14.20 22.63
N TYR A 14 -19.51 -13.20 23.42
CA TYR A 14 -20.19 -11.90 23.41
C TYR A 14 -20.04 -11.20 22.04
N TRP A 15 -18.83 -11.23 21.44
CA TRP A 15 -18.54 -10.55 20.19
C TRP A 15 -18.84 -11.38 18.93
N GLU A 16 -19.07 -12.68 19.04
CA GLU A 16 -19.22 -13.59 17.89
C GLU A 16 -20.24 -13.10 16.86
N ASN A 17 -21.39 -12.61 17.31
CA ASN A 17 -22.44 -12.07 16.45
C ASN A 17 -22.54 -10.53 16.48
N ARG A 18 -21.51 -9.86 16.99
CA ARG A 18 -21.43 -8.39 17.10
C ARG A 18 -20.25 -7.80 16.37
N CYS A 19 -19.40 -8.61 15.74
CA CYS A 19 -18.27 -8.15 14.95
C CYS A 19 -18.58 -8.18 13.46
N THR A 20 -18.07 -7.21 12.72
CA THR A 20 -18.24 -7.10 11.27
C THR A 20 -17.74 -8.33 10.51
N GLY A 21 -16.73 -9.03 11.04
CA GLY A 21 -16.21 -10.27 10.45
C GLY A 21 -17.27 -11.37 10.29
N ASN A 22 -18.09 -11.58 11.30
CA ASN A 22 -19.14 -12.61 11.28
C ASN A 22 -20.44 -12.08 10.64
N ILE A 23 -20.82 -10.83 10.92
CA ILE A 23 -22.00 -10.19 10.33
C ILE A 23 -21.88 -10.11 8.80
N SER A 24 -20.67 -9.99 8.24
CA SER A 24 -20.44 -9.92 6.80
C SER A 24 -21.05 -11.09 6.01
N ARG A 25 -21.16 -12.27 6.65
CA ARG A 25 -21.79 -13.46 6.03
C ARG A 25 -23.26 -13.27 5.69
N TYR A 26 -23.96 -12.36 6.37
CA TYR A 26 -25.35 -12.02 6.09
C TYR A 26 -25.52 -10.95 5.02
N TYR A 27 -24.44 -10.23 4.69
CA TYR A 27 -24.42 -9.18 3.66
C TYR A 27 -23.95 -9.69 2.29
N ILE A 28 -23.08 -10.71 2.28
CA ILE A 28 -22.51 -11.27 1.07
C ILE A 28 -23.37 -12.43 0.57
N ASP A 29 -23.65 -12.46 -0.75
CA ASP A 29 -24.43 -13.53 -1.39
C ASP A 29 -23.82 -14.92 -1.11
N GLU A 30 -24.69 -15.92 -0.86
CA GLU A 30 -24.26 -17.29 -0.54
C GLU A 30 -23.38 -17.94 -1.61
N LYS A 31 -23.61 -17.63 -2.90
CA LYS A 31 -22.79 -18.17 -4.00
C LYS A 31 -21.37 -17.63 -3.93
N ILE A 32 -21.24 -16.35 -3.56
CA ILE A 32 -19.92 -15.73 -3.35
C ILE A 32 -19.27 -16.30 -2.11
N MET A 33 -20.02 -16.48 -1.00
CA MET A 33 -19.48 -17.07 0.21
C MET A 33 -18.94 -18.48 -0.01
N LYS A 34 -19.57 -19.31 -0.85
CA LYS A 34 -19.02 -20.64 -1.23
C LYS A 34 -17.64 -20.56 -1.89
N VAL A 35 -17.42 -19.53 -2.71
CA VAL A 35 -16.09 -19.27 -3.30
C VAL A 35 -15.09 -18.79 -2.24
N LEU A 36 -15.53 -17.88 -1.34
CA LEU A 36 -14.68 -17.30 -0.30
C LEU A 36 -14.30 -18.30 0.80
N ASP A 37 -15.11 -19.31 1.06
CA ASP A 37 -14.84 -20.36 2.04
C ASP A 37 -13.81 -21.38 1.50
N SER A 38 -13.54 -21.40 0.20
CA SER A 38 -12.48 -22.24 -0.38
C SER A 38 -11.09 -21.77 0.06
N PRO A 39 -10.18 -22.65 0.48
CA PRO A 39 -8.78 -22.30 0.73
C PRO A 39 -8.01 -21.90 -0.55
N TYR A 40 -8.54 -22.21 -1.75
CA TYR A 40 -7.95 -21.95 -3.05
C TYR A 40 -8.65 -20.85 -3.84
N ARG A 41 -9.21 -19.87 -3.13
CA ARG A 41 -10.01 -18.77 -3.70
C ARG A 41 -9.21 -17.82 -4.59
N VAL A 42 -9.91 -17.20 -5.54
CA VAL A 42 -9.31 -16.22 -6.48
C VAL A 42 -9.09 -14.86 -5.81
N PHE A 43 -9.94 -14.48 -4.85
CA PHE A 43 -9.85 -13.21 -4.13
C PHE A 43 -10.33 -13.35 -2.69
N ASN A 44 -9.96 -12.39 -1.82
CA ASN A 44 -10.39 -12.43 -0.41
C ASN A 44 -10.65 -11.02 0.15
N PRO A 45 -11.89 -10.53 0.11
CA PRO A 45 -12.27 -9.23 0.68
C PRO A 45 -12.48 -9.28 2.20
N LEU A 46 -12.62 -10.48 2.82
CA LEU A 46 -12.99 -10.64 4.22
C LEU A 46 -11.94 -10.09 5.21
N SER A 47 -10.72 -9.86 4.78
CA SER A 47 -9.70 -9.18 5.59
C SER A 47 -10.18 -7.78 6.00
N ARG A 48 -10.97 -7.11 5.17
CA ARG A 48 -11.52 -5.77 5.43
C ARG A 48 -12.55 -5.71 6.56
N THR A 49 -13.18 -6.82 6.87
CA THR A 49 -14.15 -6.92 7.97
C THR A 49 -13.52 -7.16 9.35
N ARG A 50 -12.19 -7.35 9.39
CA ARG A 50 -11.44 -7.70 10.62
C ARG A 50 -10.50 -6.60 11.09
N SER A 51 -10.47 -5.47 10.42
CA SER A 51 -9.67 -4.32 10.80
C SER A 51 -10.50 -3.05 10.69
N GLY A 52 -10.16 -2.02 11.47
CA GLY A 52 -10.77 -0.71 11.35
C GLY A 52 -10.50 -0.08 9.99
N TYR A 53 -11.12 1.07 9.77
CA TYR A 53 -10.82 1.89 8.61
C TYR A 53 -9.37 2.36 8.66
N GLY A 54 -8.77 2.47 7.52
CA GLY A 54 -7.45 3.00 7.31
C GLY A 54 -7.29 3.26 5.81
N HIS A 55 -6.05 3.36 5.34
CA HIS A 55 -5.73 3.63 3.94
C HIS A 55 -6.33 4.94 3.45
N TYR A 56 -6.11 6.02 4.22
CA TYR A 56 -6.49 7.38 3.86
C TYR A 56 -5.47 8.40 4.36
N LEU A 57 -5.61 9.63 3.92
CA LEU A 57 -4.77 10.78 4.27
C LEU A 57 -5.63 11.79 5.02
N PRO A 58 -5.47 11.95 6.35
CA PRO A 58 -6.17 12.99 7.09
C PRO A 58 -5.69 14.38 6.64
N ASN A 59 -6.59 15.37 6.60
CA ASN A 59 -6.25 16.76 6.33
C ASN A 59 -5.58 17.41 7.55
N ILE A 60 -4.29 17.08 7.74
CA ILE A 60 -3.48 17.65 8.83
C ILE A 60 -3.35 19.17 8.70
N GLU A 61 -3.23 19.71 7.48
CA GLU A 61 -3.15 21.15 7.28
C GLU A 61 -4.37 21.88 7.85
N LYS A 62 -5.58 21.31 7.70
CA LYS A 62 -6.80 21.86 8.30
C LYS A 62 -6.67 21.91 9.83
N ILE A 63 -6.24 20.81 10.45
CA ILE A 63 -6.04 20.75 11.91
C ILE A 63 -4.99 21.76 12.38
N LEU A 64 -3.87 21.88 11.68
CA LEU A 64 -2.84 22.85 12.05
C LEU A 64 -3.33 24.30 11.96
N LYS A 65 -4.20 24.60 10.98
CA LYS A 65 -4.71 25.97 10.73
C LYS A 65 -5.85 26.40 11.64
N ILE A 66 -6.79 25.49 11.98
CA ILE A 66 -8.01 25.85 12.74
C ILE A 66 -8.18 25.08 14.05
N GLY A 67 -7.37 24.03 14.29
CA GLY A 67 -7.52 23.15 15.44
C GLY A 67 -8.82 22.35 15.44
N PHE A 68 -8.99 21.47 16.42
CA PHE A 68 -10.30 20.83 16.64
C PHE A 68 -11.36 21.85 17.11
N LYS A 69 -10.96 22.99 17.68
CA LYS A 69 -11.83 24.12 18.01
C LYS A 69 -12.55 24.65 16.76
N GLY A 70 -11.81 24.89 15.67
CA GLY A 70 -12.41 25.35 14.43
C GLY A 70 -13.37 24.32 13.82
N ILE A 71 -13.06 23.02 13.93
CA ILE A 71 -13.99 21.94 13.51
C ILE A 71 -15.26 21.94 14.37
N GLU A 72 -15.14 22.11 15.69
CA GLU A 72 -16.27 22.19 16.60
C GLU A 72 -17.17 23.39 16.25
N GLU A 73 -16.57 24.57 16.02
CA GLU A 73 -17.28 25.76 15.59
C GLU A 73 -17.99 25.59 14.24
N GLU A 74 -17.36 24.87 13.28
CA GLU A 74 -17.99 24.49 12.01
C GLU A 74 -19.21 23.59 12.25
N ALA A 75 -19.07 22.58 13.10
CA ALA A 75 -20.15 21.65 13.42
C ALA A 75 -21.35 22.35 14.10
N TYR A 76 -21.09 23.29 15.01
CA TYR A 76 -22.17 24.13 15.63
C TYR A 76 -22.87 24.98 14.58
N ARG A 77 -22.14 25.64 13.67
CA ARG A 77 -22.76 26.46 12.61
C ARG A 77 -23.68 25.61 11.71
N HIS A 78 -23.26 24.36 11.38
CA HIS A 78 -24.12 23.47 10.62
C HIS A 78 -25.35 23.01 11.41
N LEU A 79 -25.22 22.76 12.73
CA LEU A 79 -26.34 22.38 13.60
C LEU A 79 -27.40 23.51 13.69
N GLU A 80 -26.96 24.76 13.77
CA GLU A 80 -27.86 25.94 13.83
C GLU A 80 -28.61 26.20 12.52
N ASN A 81 -28.01 25.81 11.40
CA ASN A 81 -28.54 26.03 10.04
C ASN A 81 -29.19 24.80 9.41
N LEU A 82 -29.52 23.75 10.17
CA LEU A 82 -30.19 22.58 9.65
C LEU A 82 -31.61 22.90 9.14
N ASP A 83 -31.88 22.48 7.90
CA ASP A 83 -33.24 22.58 7.35
C ASP A 83 -34.12 21.52 7.99
N LEU A 84 -35.21 21.95 8.65
CA LEU A 84 -36.20 21.07 9.30
C LEU A 84 -36.94 20.17 8.29
N MET A 85 -36.92 20.50 7.01
CA MET A 85 -37.53 19.73 5.92
C MET A 85 -36.56 18.78 5.22
N ASP A 86 -35.26 18.77 5.61
CA ASP A 86 -34.28 17.85 5.06
C ASP A 86 -34.63 16.40 5.43
N LEU A 87 -34.74 15.53 4.44
CA LEU A 87 -35.04 14.11 4.65
C LEU A 87 -33.96 13.37 5.47
N GLU A 88 -32.72 13.89 5.48
CA GLU A 88 -31.59 13.38 6.25
C GLU A 88 -31.36 14.16 7.56
N LEU A 89 -32.30 15.01 7.97
CA LEU A 89 -32.16 15.90 9.14
C LEU A 89 -31.64 15.17 10.39
N THR A 90 -32.19 14.01 10.69
CA THR A 90 -31.79 13.25 11.89
C THR A 90 -30.37 12.73 11.80
N ASP A 91 -29.96 12.23 10.64
CA ASP A 91 -28.61 11.70 10.42
C ASP A 91 -27.58 12.84 10.45
N LYS A 92 -27.83 13.97 9.77
CA LYS A 92 -26.97 15.14 9.79
C LYS A 92 -26.82 15.73 11.19
N ARG A 93 -27.93 15.88 11.91
CA ARG A 93 -27.92 16.36 13.30
C ARG A 93 -27.06 15.47 14.19
N ASN A 94 -27.23 14.16 14.10
CA ASN A 94 -26.46 13.21 14.89
C ASN A 94 -24.99 13.22 14.50
N PHE A 95 -24.69 13.33 13.20
CA PHE A 95 -23.33 13.44 12.67
C PHE A 95 -22.59 14.65 13.25
N TYR A 96 -23.14 15.86 13.16
CA TYR A 96 -22.50 17.06 13.70
C TYR A 96 -22.41 17.03 15.23
N LYS A 97 -23.42 16.52 15.95
CA LYS A 97 -23.34 16.32 17.41
C LYS A 97 -22.22 15.37 17.79
N SER A 98 -22.02 14.31 17.02
CA SER A 98 -20.92 13.38 17.27
C SER A 98 -19.56 14.01 17.08
N MET A 99 -19.40 14.92 16.11
CA MET A 99 -18.17 15.70 15.94
C MET A 99 -17.87 16.57 17.15
N VAL A 100 -18.88 17.30 17.69
CA VAL A 100 -18.73 18.11 18.92
C VAL A 100 -18.24 17.24 20.08
N ILE A 101 -18.89 16.11 20.34
CA ILE A 101 -18.49 15.18 21.41
C ILE A 101 -17.04 14.70 21.24
N ILE A 102 -16.61 14.44 19.99
CA ILE A 102 -15.23 14.05 19.72
C ILE A 102 -14.27 15.21 20.02
N CYS A 103 -14.59 16.45 19.64
CA CYS A 103 -13.76 17.62 19.94
C CYS A 103 -13.58 17.82 21.45
N GLU A 104 -14.65 17.67 22.24
CA GLU A 104 -14.57 17.65 23.70
C GLU A 104 -13.66 16.54 24.23
N GLY A 105 -13.76 15.33 23.66
CA GLY A 105 -12.89 14.20 23.99
C GLY A 105 -11.41 14.46 23.69
N VAL A 106 -11.10 15.08 22.55
CA VAL A 106 -9.75 15.51 22.19
C VAL A 106 -9.19 16.50 23.22
N GLN A 107 -9.98 17.47 23.62
CA GLN A 107 -9.59 18.46 24.63
C GLN A 107 -9.29 17.80 26.00
N VAL A 108 -10.11 16.86 26.42
CA VAL A 108 -9.88 16.10 27.67
C VAL A 108 -8.56 15.32 27.58
N LEU A 109 -8.30 14.65 26.44
CA LEU A 109 -7.07 13.86 26.26
C LEU A 109 -5.82 14.75 26.32
N GLN A 110 -5.80 15.86 25.58
CA GLN A 110 -4.64 16.74 25.57
C GLN A 110 -4.34 17.33 26.95
N HIS A 111 -5.38 17.73 27.73
CA HIS A 111 -5.19 18.21 29.09
C HIS A 111 -4.61 17.17 30.02
N ARG A 112 -5.02 15.89 29.90
CA ARG A 112 -4.41 14.80 30.68
C ARG A 112 -2.91 14.64 30.40
N PHE A 113 -2.49 14.75 29.13
CA PHE A 113 -1.08 14.73 28.77
C PHE A 113 -0.34 15.96 29.31
N ALA A 114 -0.96 17.14 29.27
CA ALA A 114 -0.39 18.36 29.82
C ALA A 114 -0.17 18.26 31.35
N GLU A 115 -1.17 17.77 32.07
CA GLU A 115 -1.08 17.55 33.53
C GLU A 115 -0.02 16.49 33.88
N LEU A 116 0.03 15.40 33.13
CA LEU A 116 1.05 14.36 33.34
C LEU A 116 2.47 14.92 33.17
N ALA A 117 2.73 15.63 32.09
CA ALA A 117 4.03 16.25 31.83
C ALA A 117 4.40 17.28 32.89
N ALA A 118 3.44 18.11 33.34
CA ALA A 118 3.66 19.09 34.42
C ALA A 118 4.00 18.40 35.76
N ASN A 119 3.29 17.34 36.10
CA ASN A 119 3.57 16.56 37.32
C ASN A 119 4.94 15.88 37.26
N MET A 120 5.30 15.29 36.12
CA MET A 120 6.66 14.72 35.92
C MET A 120 7.74 15.80 36.07
N ALA A 121 7.50 17.02 35.61
CA ALA A 121 8.45 18.12 35.75
C ALA A 121 8.69 18.54 37.22
N LEU A 122 7.72 18.34 38.12
CA LEU A 122 7.87 18.61 39.56
C LEU A 122 8.81 17.63 40.25
N GLU A 123 8.85 16.40 39.75
CA GLU A 123 9.67 15.30 40.31
C GLU A 123 11.05 15.18 39.61
N GLU A 124 11.23 15.82 38.46
CA GLU A 124 12.43 15.74 37.64
C GLU A 124 13.59 16.56 38.25
N THR A 125 14.73 15.93 38.44
CA THR A 125 15.94 16.53 38.98
C THR A 125 16.91 17.06 37.93
N ASP A 126 16.86 16.53 36.71
CA ASP A 126 17.63 17.05 35.59
C ASP A 126 16.96 18.34 35.05
N GLU A 127 17.68 19.45 35.14
CA GLU A 127 17.15 20.77 34.76
C GLU A 127 16.81 20.89 33.29
N ARG A 128 17.55 20.20 32.38
CA ARG A 128 17.24 20.18 30.96
C ARG A 128 15.93 19.42 30.73
N ARG A 129 15.83 18.22 31.30
CA ARG A 129 14.63 17.38 31.16
C ARG A 129 13.39 18.04 31.77
N ARG A 130 13.55 18.71 32.89
CA ARG A 130 12.48 19.47 33.53
C ARG A 130 11.93 20.58 32.60
N LYS A 131 12.79 21.34 31.95
CA LYS A 131 12.39 22.35 30.97
C LYS A 131 11.66 21.74 29.76
N GLU A 132 12.15 20.61 29.24
CA GLU A 132 11.48 19.89 28.16
C GLU A 132 10.07 19.44 28.57
N LEU A 133 9.89 18.88 29.77
CA LEU A 133 8.59 18.46 30.28
C LEU A 133 7.63 19.64 30.46
N LEU A 134 8.10 20.79 30.93
CA LEU A 134 7.28 22.02 31.04
C LEU A 134 6.85 22.52 29.66
N LEU A 135 7.73 22.50 28.66
CA LEU A 135 7.40 22.88 27.28
C LEU A 135 6.38 21.89 26.65
N ILE A 136 6.55 20.58 26.88
CA ILE A 136 5.56 19.57 26.48
C ILE A 136 4.20 19.88 27.13
N ALA A 137 4.17 20.19 28.44
CA ALA A 137 2.94 20.52 29.14
C ALA A 137 2.26 21.76 28.56
N GLU A 138 3.04 22.77 28.19
CA GLU A 138 2.54 23.99 27.56
C GLU A 138 1.94 23.71 26.18
N ASN A 139 2.66 23.02 25.30
CA ASN A 139 2.19 22.63 23.99
C ASN A 139 0.90 21.79 24.09
N CYS A 140 0.87 20.79 24.99
CA CYS A 140 -0.30 19.93 25.19
C CYS A 140 -1.52 20.66 25.75
N ARG A 141 -1.39 21.85 26.39
CA ARG A 141 -2.55 22.67 26.79
C ARG A 141 -3.23 23.35 25.61
N ARG A 142 -2.49 23.55 24.53
CA ARG A 142 -2.98 24.27 23.35
C ARG A 142 -3.42 23.34 22.23
N VAL A 143 -2.51 22.46 21.78
CA VAL A 143 -2.73 21.64 20.59
C VAL A 143 -3.06 20.18 20.95
N PRO A 144 -3.90 19.52 20.13
CA PRO A 144 -4.41 19.89 18.81
C PRO A 144 -5.74 20.68 18.83
N TYR A 145 -6.28 21.06 19.99
CA TYR A 145 -7.56 21.79 20.07
C TYR A 145 -7.47 23.20 19.48
N GLU A 146 -6.47 24.00 19.89
CA GLU A 146 -6.18 25.30 19.27
C GLU A 146 -5.29 25.13 18.02
N PRO A 147 -5.29 26.12 17.09
CA PRO A 147 -4.35 26.15 15.96
C PRO A 147 -2.89 26.09 16.41
N ALA A 148 -2.03 25.44 15.61
CA ALA A 148 -0.60 25.42 15.87
C ALA A 148 0.06 26.76 15.49
N GLU A 149 0.97 27.27 16.35
CA GLU A 149 1.68 28.52 16.13
C GLU A 149 3.18 28.36 15.89
N SER A 150 3.76 27.22 16.27
CA SER A 150 5.18 26.89 16.12
C SER A 150 5.39 25.55 15.43
N PHE A 151 6.61 25.29 15.02
CA PHE A 151 7.00 23.99 14.44
C PHE A 151 6.81 22.84 15.44
N TYR A 152 7.16 23.05 16.71
CA TYR A 152 6.95 22.04 17.73
C TYR A 152 5.46 21.76 17.96
N GLU A 153 4.64 22.80 18.09
CA GLU A 153 3.17 22.63 18.20
C GLU A 153 2.59 21.92 16.98
N ALA A 154 3.07 22.22 15.76
CA ALA A 154 2.62 21.54 14.54
C ALA A 154 2.92 20.02 14.58
N LEU A 155 4.11 19.62 15.00
CA LEU A 155 4.47 18.21 15.17
C LEU A 155 3.66 17.54 16.29
N GLN A 156 3.44 18.23 17.43
CA GLN A 156 2.63 17.72 18.54
C GLN A 156 1.16 17.55 18.15
N SER A 157 0.60 18.53 17.42
CA SER A 157 -0.77 18.50 16.91
C SER A 157 -0.97 17.33 15.94
N TYR A 158 -0.04 17.16 14.99
CA TYR A 158 0.00 16.02 14.08
C TYR A 158 0.01 14.70 14.84
N TRP A 159 0.94 14.56 15.81
CA TRP A 159 1.07 13.33 16.57
C TRP A 159 -0.22 12.94 17.31
N PHE A 160 -0.85 13.90 18.01
CA PHE A 160 -2.11 13.63 18.69
C PHE A 160 -3.23 13.27 17.70
N THR A 161 -3.30 13.94 16.56
CA THR A 161 -4.32 13.63 15.53
C THR A 161 -4.20 12.18 15.05
N ILE A 162 -2.99 11.71 14.76
CA ILE A 162 -2.74 10.34 14.30
C ILE A 162 -2.94 9.33 15.45
N LEU A 163 -2.45 9.64 16.67
CA LEU A 163 -2.58 8.75 17.82
C LEU A 163 -4.05 8.49 18.18
N ILE A 164 -4.88 9.55 18.22
CA ILE A 164 -6.33 9.42 18.52
C ILE A 164 -7.02 8.52 17.51
N ASP A 165 -6.69 8.67 16.22
CA ASP A 165 -7.27 7.85 15.17
C ASP A 165 -6.89 6.36 15.33
N TYR A 166 -5.61 6.06 15.60
CA TYR A 166 -5.18 4.68 15.86
C TYR A 166 -5.75 4.10 17.16
N CYS A 167 -5.97 4.92 18.19
CA CYS A 167 -6.62 4.48 19.44
C CYS A 167 -8.13 4.22 19.23
N GLY A 168 -8.78 4.99 18.38
CA GLY A 168 -10.22 4.88 18.10
C GLY A 168 -10.57 3.69 17.20
N GLN A 169 -9.62 3.19 16.43
CA GLN A 169 -9.81 2.09 15.50
C GLN A 169 -8.50 1.34 15.25
N ASN A 170 -8.59 0.07 14.90
CA ASN A 170 -7.45 -0.75 14.52
C ASN A 170 -7.18 -0.72 13.01
N GLY A 171 -7.17 0.47 12.40
CA GLY A 171 -6.87 0.69 10.98
C GLY A 171 -5.39 0.51 10.64
N SER A 172 -5.04 0.60 9.38
CA SER A 172 -3.65 0.62 8.90
C SER A 172 -3.49 1.68 7.80
N ALA A 173 -2.28 2.19 7.65
CA ALA A 173 -1.93 3.18 6.64
C ALA A 173 -2.75 4.50 6.76
N ILE A 174 -2.95 4.97 7.98
CA ILE A 174 -3.35 6.35 8.22
C ILE A 174 -2.09 7.19 8.07
N SER A 175 -1.88 7.76 6.88
CA SER A 175 -0.58 8.25 6.45
C SER A 175 -0.43 9.76 6.66
N GLY A 176 0.79 10.21 6.97
CA GLY A 176 1.07 11.61 7.33
C GLY A 176 1.04 12.58 6.15
N GLY A 177 1.08 12.09 4.92
CA GLY A 177 1.08 12.94 3.73
C GLY A 177 2.42 13.60 3.45
N ARG A 178 2.38 14.77 2.86
CA ARG A 178 3.54 15.56 2.39
C ARG A 178 4.17 16.36 3.54
N VAL A 179 4.82 15.65 4.46
CA VAL A 179 5.30 16.24 5.73
C VAL A 179 6.30 17.40 5.53
N ASP A 180 7.10 17.36 4.47
CA ASP A 180 8.02 18.43 4.09
C ASP A 180 7.33 19.69 3.52
N GLN A 181 6.05 19.59 3.15
CA GLN A 181 5.22 20.73 2.72
C GLN A 181 4.33 21.20 3.87
N ILE A 182 3.65 20.28 4.56
CA ILE A 182 2.70 20.54 5.64
C ILE A 182 3.38 21.31 6.78
N PHE A 183 4.58 20.90 7.17
CA PHE A 183 5.29 21.53 8.30
C PHE A 183 6.22 22.68 7.90
N TYR A 184 6.53 22.84 6.60
CA TYR A 184 7.48 23.85 6.14
C TYR A 184 7.14 25.29 6.56
N PRO A 185 5.88 25.77 6.50
CA PRO A 185 5.54 27.14 6.91
C PRO A 185 5.90 27.41 8.38
N TYR A 186 5.68 26.46 9.27
CA TYR A 186 5.97 26.57 10.71
C TYR A 186 7.48 26.50 10.96
N TYR A 187 8.18 25.55 10.34
CA TYR A 187 9.63 25.43 10.39
C TYR A 187 10.31 26.74 9.93
N LYS A 188 9.93 27.23 8.75
CA LYS A 188 10.51 28.44 8.17
C LYS A 188 10.29 29.64 9.07
N LYS A 189 9.09 29.83 9.59
CA LYS A 189 8.76 30.90 10.53
C LYS A 189 9.64 30.88 11.78
N ASP A 190 9.82 29.73 12.41
CA ASP A 190 10.58 29.59 13.64
C ASP A 190 12.07 29.80 13.43
N ILE A 191 12.62 29.31 12.32
CA ILE A 191 14.04 29.55 11.94
C ILE A 191 14.29 31.02 11.62
N GLU A 192 13.43 31.67 10.80
CA GLU A 192 13.57 33.06 10.41
C GLU A 192 13.45 34.01 11.62
N ASN A 193 12.62 33.68 12.60
CA ASN A 193 12.45 34.45 13.84
C ASN A 193 13.47 34.11 14.94
N GLY A 194 14.38 33.15 14.71
CA GLY A 194 15.38 32.73 15.69
C GLY A 194 14.82 32.04 16.93
N VAL A 195 13.59 31.51 16.82
CA VAL A 195 12.92 30.74 17.89
C VAL A 195 13.55 29.33 18.01
N MET A 196 14.04 28.78 16.91
CA MET A 196 14.60 27.44 16.81
C MET A 196 15.82 27.42 15.88
N VAL A 197 16.77 26.52 16.12
CA VAL A 197 17.88 26.22 15.21
C VAL A 197 17.62 24.92 14.44
N LYS A 198 18.35 24.72 13.33
CA LYS A 198 18.17 23.55 12.44
C LYS A 198 18.40 22.21 13.17
N GLU A 199 19.34 22.19 14.10
CA GLU A 199 19.69 21.02 14.90
C GLU A 199 18.53 20.59 15.82
N GLU A 200 17.85 21.55 16.45
CA GLU A 200 16.65 21.31 17.28
C GLU A 200 15.48 20.81 16.41
N ALA A 201 15.27 21.42 15.25
CA ALA A 201 14.23 20.96 14.33
C ALA A 201 14.49 19.52 13.87
N ARG A 202 15.75 19.15 13.60
CA ARG A 202 16.12 17.78 13.24
C ARG A 202 15.86 16.81 14.40
N GLU A 203 16.23 17.16 15.64
CA GLU A 203 15.99 16.33 16.83
C GLU A 203 14.48 16.08 17.03
N LEU A 204 13.63 17.07 16.82
CA LEU A 204 12.18 16.89 16.89
C LEU A 204 11.64 15.98 15.78
N LEU A 205 12.18 16.08 14.56
CA LEU A 205 11.82 15.15 13.47
C LEU A 205 12.28 13.72 13.79
N GLU A 206 13.50 13.54 14.28
CA GLU A 206 14.00 12.22 14.72
C GLU A 206 13.11 11.62 15.81
N ALA A 207 12.67 12.43 16.78
CA ALA A 207 11.72 12.00 17.80
C ALA A 207 10.36 11.60 17.19
N LEU A 208 9.86 12.34 16.20
CA LEU A 208 8.62 11.99 15.50
C LEU A 208 8.76 10.66 14.73
N TRP A 209 9.90 10.42 14.06
CA TRP A 209 10.17 9.15 13.38
C TRP A 209 10.17 7.97 14.37
N VAL A 210 10.81 8.14 15.54
CA VAL A 210 10.81 7.13 16.61
C VAL A 210 9.39 6.86 17.11
N LYS A 211 8.59 7.92 17.33
CA LYS A 211 7.20 7.79 17.82
C LYS A 211 6.31 6.95 16.91
N HIS A 212 6.52 7.00 15.60
CA HIS A 212 5.75 6.16 14.68
C HIS A 212 6.03 4.66 14.85
N SER A 213 7.19 4.28 15.38
CA SER A 213 7.50 2.89 15.72
C SER A 213 6.82 2.40 17.01
N ASP A 214 6.27 3.32 17.83
CA ASP A 214 5.54 2.96 19.06
C ASP A 214 4.09 2.53 18.78
N ILE A 215 3.54 2.86 17.61
CA ILE A 215 2.18 2.48 17.24
C ILE A 215 2.18 1.04 16.72
N ILE A 216 1.55 0.13 17.46
CA ILE A 216 1.46 -1.28 17.14
C ILE A 216 0.01 -1.63 16.79
N LYS A 217 -0.19 -2.19 15.59
CA LYS A 217 -1.50 -2.64 15.14
C LYS A 217 -1.82 -4.04 15.70
N ALA A 218 -2.95 -4.20 16.36
CA ALA A 218 -3.44 -5.53 16.73
C ALA A 218 -3.87 -6.31 15.48
N GLY A 219 -3.42 -7.56 15.38
CA GLY A 219 -3.69 -8.41 14.22
C GLY A 219 -3.71 -9.89 14.55
N THR A 220 -4.22 -10.71 13.63
CA THR A 220 -4.13 -12.17 13.76
C THR A 220 -2.71 -12.64 13.55
N TYR A 221 -2.36 -13.81 14.10
CA TYR A 221 -1.05 -14.45 13.86
C TYR A 221 -0.71 -14.56 12.37
N SER A 222 -1.67 -14.96 11.54
CA SER A 222 -1.48 -15.05 10.08
C SER A 222 -1.21 -13.69 9.44
N SER A 223 -1.85 -12.61 9.92
CA SER A 223 -1.59 -11.25 9.43
C SER A 223 -0.18 -10.80 9.81
N ALA A 224 0.20 -10.96 11.07
CA ALA A 224 1.54 -10.61 11.56
C ALA A 224 2.64 -11.37 10.80
N LYS A 225 2.45 -12.67 10.61
CA LYS A 225 3.36 -13.54 9.86
C LYS A 225 3.56 -13.08 8.40
N ASN A 226 2.48 -12.69 7.73
CA ASN A 226 2.54 -12.30 6.32
C ASN A 226 3.03 -10.86 6.10
N ASN A 227 2.93 -9.98 7.11
CA ASN A 227 3.27 -8.57 6.98
C ASN A 227 4.54 -8.14 7.74
N GLY A 228 5.30 -9.09 8.28
CA GLY A 228 6.52 -8.78 9.04
C GLY A 228 6.24 -8.10 10.38
N GLY A 229 5.31 -8.65 11.16
CA GLY A 229 4.95 -8.13 12.48
C GLY A 229 3.64 -7.33 12.47
N PHE A 230 3.59 -6.29 13.32
CA PHE A 230 2.39 -5.48 13.58
C PHE A 230 2.51 -4.08 13.00
N ALA A 231 3.17 -3.93 11.86
CA ALA A 231 3.40 -2.65 11.21
C ALA A 231 2.10 -1.93 10.87
N THR A 232 2.11 -0.61 11.10
CA THR A 232 0.98 0.27 10.77
C THR A 232 0.96 0.67 9.30
N THR A 233 2.10 0.57 8.61
CA THR A 233 2.32 1.00 7.21
C THR A 233 2.01 2.49 6.99
N ILE A 234 2.32 3.33 7.96
CA ILE A 234 2.25 4.79 7.84
C ILE A 234 3.25 5.26 6.78
N ASN A 235 2.83 6.21 5.93
CA ASN A 235 3.69 6.74 4.89
C ASN A 235 3.87 8.25 5.02
N PHE A 236 5.13 8.71 4.94
CA PHE A 236 5.52 10.10 4.74
C PHE A 236 5.94 10.30 3.30
N VAL A 237 5.70 11.48 2.77
CA VAL A 237 6.01 11.80 1.37
C VAL A 237 6.86 13.04 1.31
N LEU A 238 7.95 12.99 0.51
CA LEU A 238 8.90 14.08 0.35
C LEU A 238 9.07 14.44 -1.14
N GLY A 239 9.27 15.73 -1.42
CA GLY A 239 9.60 16.25 -2.75
C GLY A 239 8.42 16.34 -3.72
N GLY A 240 8.66 16.09 -5.00
CA GLY A 240 7.67 16.22 -6.07
C GLY A 240 7.42 17.66 -6.51
N VAL A 241 6.20 17.93 -6.98
CA VAL A 241 5.76 19.28 -7.37
C VAL A 241 4.82 19.91 -6.36
N ASP A 242 4.79 21.25 -6.30
CA ASP A 242 3.80 22.04 -5.58
C ASP A 242 2.44 22.12 -6.33
N ALA A 243 1.49 22.90 -5.80
CA ALA A 243 0.17 23.08 -6.41
C ALA A 243 0.25 23.74 -7.80
N GLU A 244 1.20 24.63 -8.02
CA GLU A 244 1.48 25.31 -9.29
C GLU A 244 2.25 24.42 -10.28
N GLY A 245 2.79 23.29 -9.81
CA GLY A 245 3.61 22.36 -10.58
C GLY A 245 5.08 22.74 -10.65
N ASN A 246 5.62 23.51 -9.71
CA ASN A 246 7.04 23.80 -9.55
C ASN A 246 7.73 22.76 -8.67
N ASP A 247 9.08 22.85 -8.59
CA ASP A 247 9.87 22.05 -7.66
C ASP A 247 9.46 22.32 -6.21
N ALA A 248 9.02 21.29 -5.49
CA ALA A 248 8.60 21.38 -4.10
C ALA A 248 9.70 20.99 -3.09
N VAL A 249 10.88 20.61 -3.55
CA VAL A 249 12.02 20.28 -2.68
C VAL A 249 12.52 21.54 -1.96
N ASN A 250 12.51 21.51 -0.63
CA ASN A 250 12.87 22.62 0.23
C ASN A 250 13.87 22.22 1.32
N GLU A 251 14.24 23.12 2.22
CA GLU A 251 15.19 22.81 3.31
C GLU A 251 14.69 21.72 4.25
N LEU A 252 13.39 21.72 4.57
CA LEU A 252 12.79 20.71 5.44
C LEU A 252 12.80 19.32 4.79
N THR A 253 12.71 19.24 3.46
CA THR A 253 12.89 17.98 2.71
C THR A 253 14.21 17.30 3.06
N TYR A 254 15.32 18.07 3.09
CA TYR A 254 16.64 17.54 3.44
C TYR A 254 16.74 17.18 4.93
N LEU A 255 16.14 17.98 5.84
CA LEU A 255 16.11 17.65 7.25
C LEU A 255 15.30 16.36 7.52
N CYS A 256 14.19 16.15 6.82
CA CYS A 256 13.44 14.90 6.89
C CYS A 256 14.28 13.70 6.39
N LEU A 257 15.08 13.88 5.33
CA LEU A 257 16.02 12.84 4.87
C LEU A 257 17.13 12.58 5.89
N ASP A 258 17.61 13.60 6.60
CA ASP A 258 18.62 13.43 7.66
C ASP A 258 18.02 12.70 8.88
N ALA A 259 16.78 13.01 9.28
CA ALA A 259 16.06 12.28 10.31
C ALA A 259 15.82 10.81 9.90
N GLU A 260 15.39 10.57 8.65
CA GLU A 260 15.24 9.22 8.10
C GLU A 260 16.55 8.44 8.14
N LYS A 261 17.67 9.07 7.75
CA LYS A 261 18.99 8.47 7.83
C LYS A 261 19.38 8.14 9.26
N SER A 262 19.12 9.03 10.20
CA SER A 262 19.50 8.87 11.62
C SER A 262 18.74 7.69 12.24
N VAL A 263 17.43 7.67 12.14
CA VAL A 263 16.54 6.68 12.77
C VAL A 263 16.50 5.36 12.00
N PHE A 264 16.27 5.37 10.70
CA PHE A 264 16.22 4.25 9.76
C PHE A 264 15.45 3.01 10.26
N ASN A 265 14.30 3.21 10.88
CA ASN A 265 13.40 2.14 11.32
C ASN A 265 12.49 1.66 10.16
N SER A 266 11.75 0.57 10.37
CA SER A 266 10.75 0.10 9.40
C SER A 266 9.61 1.10 9.19
N GLU A 267 9.22 1.83 10.23
CA GLU A 267 8.19 2.87 10.25
C GLU A 267 8.80 4.25 10.64
N PRO A 268 8.27 5.35 10.08
CA PRO A 268 7.33 5.40 8.96
C PRO A 268 7.97 4.95 7.65
N ASN A 269 7.18 4.48 6.69
CA ASN A 269 7.63 4.41 5.30
C ASN A 269 7.82 5.84 4.78
N THR A 270 8.90 6.11 4.05
CA THR A 270 9.15 7.43 3.48
C THR A 270 9.25 7.31 1.97
N SER A 271 8.30 7.89 1.26
CA SER A 271 8.18 7.85 -0.21
C SER A 271 8.74 9.13 -0.84
N ILE A 272 9.45 8.98 -1.93
CA ILE A 272 10.11 10.07 -2.64
C ILE A 272 9.35 10.36 -3.94
N ARG A 273 8.68 11.50 -4.01
CA ARG A 273 8.08 11.99 -5.24
C ARG A 273 9.12 12.67 -6.12
N VAL A 274 9.11 12.36 -7.40
CA VAL A 274 10.05 12.89 -8.38
C VAL A 274 9.32 13.36 -9.63
N SER A 275 9.66 14.57 -10.08
CA SER A 275 9.28 15.10 -11.38
C SER A 275 10.52 15.48 -12.18
N GLY A 276 10.35 15.80 -13.47
CA GLY A 276 11.41 16.35 -14.30
C GLY A 276 12.03 17.66 -13.78
N LYS A 277 11.34 18.35 -12.83
CA LYS A 277 11.77 19.63 -12.25
C LYS A 277 12.64 19.49 -11.01
N ASN A 278 12.60 18.34 -10.33
CA ASN A 278 13.41 18.16 -9.12
C ASN A 278 14.90 17.97 -9.45
N PRO A 279 15.81 18.54 -8.66
CA PRO A 279 17.24 18.49 -8.95
C PRO A 279 17.85 17.11 -8.68
N ASP A 280 18.84 16.69 -9.46
CA ASP A 280 19.56 15.42 -9.28
C ASP A 280 20.20 15.28 -7.90
N ARG A 281 20.64 16.38 -7.29
CA ARG A 281 21.20 16.37 -5.92
C ARG A 281 20.23 15.81 -4.89
N PHE A 282 18.92 16.03 -5.07
CA PHE A 282 17.89 15.46 -4.19
C PHE A 282 17.83 13.93 -4.34
N MET A 283 17.76 13.42 -5.56
CA MET A 283 17.73 11.97 -5.81
C MET A 283 19.04 11.30 -5.37
N LYS A 284 20.19 11.94 -5.63
CA LYS A 284 21.50 11.46 -5.14
C LYS A 284 21.53 11.33 -3.62
N ARG A 285 21.00 12.34 -2.89
CA ARG A 285 20.93 12.28 -1.43
C ARG A 285 20.14 11.08 -0.93
N VAL A 286 19.03 10.76 -1.58
CA VAL A 286 18.22 9.55 -1.26
C VAL A 286 19.03 8.27 -1.51
N ILE A 287 19.70 8.17 -2.66
CA ILE A 287 20.54 7.01 -3.01
C ILE A 287 21.72 6.85 -2.03
N GLU A 288 22.36 7.94 -1.62
CA GLU A 288 23.43 7.93 -0.61
C GLU A 288 22.95 7.28 0.69
N ILE A 289 21.77 7.65 1.18
CA ILE A 289 21.19 7.06 2.40
C ILE A 289 20.99 5.56 2.24
N LEU A 290 20.43 5.12 1.12
CA LEU A 290 20.21 3.71 0.82
C LEU A 290 21.51 2.90 0.78
N VAL A 291 22.57 3.46 0.16
CA VAL A 291 23.88 2.83 0.07
C VAL A 291 24.57 2.76 1.44
N GLU A 292 24.55 3.86 2.20
CA GLU A 292 25.18 3.92 3.53
C GLU A 292 24.51 2.99 4.55
N LYS A 293 23.19 2.84 4.47
CA LYS A 293 22.43 1.98 5.39
C LYS A 293 22.42 0.51 4.96
N GLU A 294 22.81 0.23 3.72
CA GLU A 294 22.73 -1.12 3.14
C GLU A 294 21.39 -1.77 3.44
N GLY A 295 20.30 -1.17 2.93
CA GLY A 295 18.95 -1.59 3.26
C GLY A 295 17.93 -1.31 2.15
N GLY A 296 16.65 -1.40 2.51
CA GLY A 296 15.53 -1.18 1.60
C GLY A 296 14.50 -0.22 2.18
N LYS A 297 14.53 1.04 1.72
CA LYS A 297 13.56 2.11 2.02
C LYS A 297 13.47 3.10 0.84
N LEU A 298 12.79 4.22 1.03
CA LEU A 298 12.81 5.39 0.15
C LEU A 298 12.51 5.07 -1.32
N PRO A 299 11.33 4.49 -1.64
CA PRO A 299 10.90 4.25 -3.01
C PRO A 299 10.67 5.55 -3.77
N PHE A 300 10.87 5.53 -5.09
CA PHE A 300 10.67 6.67 -5.98
C PHE A 300 9.34 6.55 -6.72
N PHE A 301 8.59 7.66 -6.79
CA PHE A 301 7.31 7.81 -7.46
C PHE A 301 7.37 8.90 -8.50
N ASN A 302 6.88 8.62 -9.71
CA ASN A 302 6.87 9.55 -10.84
C ASN A 302 5.64 10.43 -10.81
N ASP A 303 5.82 11.71 -10.50
CA ASP A 303 4.73 12.69 -10.46
C ASP A 303 4.01 12.82 -11.81
N ASP A 304 4.74 12.80 -12.91
CA ASP A 304 4.18 13.09 -14.23
C ASP A 304 3.10 12.07 -14.61
N ILE A 305 3.37 10.76 -14.44
CA ILE A 305 2.40 9.71 -14.76
C ILE A 305 1.30 9.57 -13.70
N ILE A 306 1.61 9.80 -12.41
CA ILE A 306 0.65 9.67 -11.31
C ILE A 306 -0.39 10.79 -11.37
N ILE A 307 0.03 12.03 -11.59
CA ILE A 307 -0.88 13.17 -11.73
C ILE A 307 -1.84 12.93 -12.91
N ASP A 308 -1.33 12.47 -14.03
CA ASP A 308 -2.16 12.13 -15.19
C ASP A 308 -3.15 10.99 -14.91
N ALA A 309 -2.70 9.92 -14.23
CA ALA A 309 -3.57 8.80 -13.86
C ALA A 309 -4.71 9.22 -12.92
N LEU A 310 -4.42 10.10 -11.95
CA LEU A 310 -5.42 10.66 -11.05
C LEU A 310 -6.41 11.56 -11.79
N ARG A 311 -5.94 12.35 -12.74
CA ARG A 311 -6.81 13.18 -13.58
C ARG A 311 -7.75 12.36 -14.47
N ASP A 312 -7.28 11.23 -15.01
CA ASP A 312 -8.13 10.29 -15.75
C ASP A 312 -9.24 9.68 -14.88
N ASP A 313 -9.01 9.61 -13.57
CA ASP A 313 -10.03 9.21 -12.60
C ASP A 313 -10.98 10.34 -12.18
N GLY A 314 -10.87 11.53 -12.78
CA GLY A 314 -11.75 12.67 -12.52
C GLY A 314 -11.31 13.56 -11.35
N ILE A 315 -10.09 13.41 -10.85
CA ILE A 315 -9.51 14.26 -9.82
C ILE A 315 -9.11 15.61 -10.44
N SER A 316 -9.35 16.73 -9.74
CA SER A 316 -8.88 18.05 -10.19
C SER A 316 -7.36 18.10 -10.32
N LEU A 317 -6.82 19.01 -11.14
CA LEU A 317 -5.36 19.13 -11.30
C LEU A 317 -4.68 19.53 -9.99
N GLU A 318 -5.30 20.41 -9.22
CA GLU A 318 -4.82 20.88 -7.93
C GLU A 318 -4.73 19.70 -6.94
N ASP A 319 -5.82 18.95 -6.75
CA ASP A 319 -5.85 17.79 -5.86
C ASP A 319 -4.91 16.66 -6.36
N ALA A 320 -4.82 16.47 -7.68
CA ALA A 320 -3.91 15.50 -8.27
C ALA A 320 -2.44 15.85 -8.04
N ARG A 321 -2.07 17.13 -8.08
CA ARG A 321 -0.71 17.59 -7.71
C ARG A 321 -0.42 17.47 -6.23
N ASN A 322 -1.45 17.59 -5.40
CA ASN A 322 -1.33 17.45 -3.93
C ASN A 322 -1.56 15.99 -3.46
N TYR A 323 -1.33 15.01 -4.32
CA TYR A 323 -1.40 13.62 -3.90
C TYR A 323 -0.27 13.25 -2.92
N ALA A 324 -0.55 12.29 -2.06
CA ALA A 324 0.47 11.59 -1.29
C ALA A 324 0.28 10.06 -1.44
N ILE A 325 1.19 9.30 -0.85
CA ILE A 325 1.12 7.84 -0.88
C ILE A 325 0.46 7.35 0.41
N VAL A 326 -0.53 6.48 0.25
CA VAL A 326 -1.16 5.75 1.35
C VAL A 326 -0.57 4.34 1.39
N GLY A 327 -0.21 3.88 2.59
CA GLY A 327 0.29 2.53 2.76
C GLY A 327 1.57 2.27 1.98
N CYS A 328 1.46 1.51 0.91
CA CYS A 328 2.62 0.98 0.19
C CYS A 328 3.01 1.81 -1.04
N VAL A 329 2.11 1.88 -2.01
CA VAL A 329 2.35 2.50 -3.33
C VAL A 329 1.11 3.20 -3.88
N GLU A 330 0.09 3.44 -3.05
CA GLU A 330 -1.23 3.89 -3.48
C GLU A 330 -1.33 5.42 -3.55
N PRO A 331 -1.30 6.04 -4.75
CA PRO A 331 -1.44 7.49 -4.87
C PRO A 331 -2.88 7.94 -4.53
N THR A 332 -3.00 8.88 -3.62
CA THR A 332 -4.30 9.35 -3.13
C THR A 332 -4.29 10.87 -2.99
N PRO A 333 -5.29 11.60 -3.47
CA PRO A 333 -5.45 13.03 -3.18
C PRO A 333 -5.50 13.27 -1.68
N TYR A 334 -4.78 14.30 -1.23
CA TYR A 334 -4.55 14.55 0.18
C TYR A 334 -5.74 15.25 0.85
N GLY A 335 -6.15 14.75 2.02
CA GLY A 335 -7.08 15.44 2.91
C GLY A 335 -8.56 15.45 2.49
N ASN A 336 -8.92 14.84 1.35
CA ASN A 336 -10.25 14.96 0.77
C ASN A 336 -10.80 13.66 0.14
N THR A 337 -10.12 12.55 0.38
CA THR A 337 -10.43 11.29 -0.31
C THR A 337 -10.61 10.14 0.67
N MET A 338 -11.78 9.47 0.60
CA MET A 338 -11.97 8.16 1.21
C MET A 338 -11.57 7.07 0.20
N GLY A 339 -10.29 6.68 0.26
CA GLY A 339 -9.65 5.92 -0.82
C GLY A 339 -9.80 4.42 -0.74
N ARG A 340 -10.11 3.81 0.39
CA ARG A 340 -10.16 2.34 0.60
C ARG A 340 -9.12 1.60 -0.28
N THR A 341 -7.88 2.13 -0.34
CA THR A 341 -6.88 1.80 -1.37
C THR A 341 -6.43 0.34 -1.38
N ASN A 342 -6.65 -0.39 -0.28
CA ASN A 342 -6.29 -1.80 -0.14
C ASN A 342 -7.53 -2.66 0.17
N SER A 343 -8.50 -2.69 -0.75
CA SER A 343 -9.76 -3.40 -0.54
C SER A 343 -9.66 -4.91 -0.77
N CYS A 344 -8.90 -5.35 -1.77
CA CYS A 344 -8.80 -6.78 -2.08
C CYS A 344 -7.57 -7.10 -2.94
N TYR A 345 -6.96 -8.29 -2.72
CA TYR A 345 -5.98 -8.90 -3.62
C TYR A 345 -6.67 -9.95 -4.49
N PHE A 346 -6.43 -9.86 -5.81
CA PHE A 346 -7.02 -10.70 -6.84
C PHE A 346 -5.95 -11.58 -7.51
N ASN A 347 -6.11 -12.89 -7.50
CA ASN A 347 -5.14 -13.86 -8.02
C ASN A 347 -5.33 -14.12 -9.52
N LEU A 348 -4.64 -13.36 -10.35
CA LEU A 348 -4.68 -13.48 -11.81
C LEU A 348 -4.17 -14.84 -12.29
N ALA A 349 -3.17 -15.40 -11.62
CA ALA A 349 -2.60 -16.71 -11.95
C ALA A 349 -3.60 -17.85 -11.72
N LYS A 350 -4.48 -17.72 -10.69
CA LYS A 350 -5.56 -18.66 -10.46
C LYS A 350 -6.60 -18.65 -11.57
N CYS A 351 -6.90 -17.46 -12.13
CA CYS A 351 -7.79 -17.35 -13.28
C CYS A 351 -7.24 -18.09 -14.52
N LEU A 352 -5.92 -18.06 -14.74
CA LEU A 352 -5.30 -18.82 -15.82
C LEU A 352 -5.37 -20.33 -15.58
N GLU A 353 -5.10 -20.79 -14.36
CA GLU A 353 -5.31 -22.19 -13.98
C GLU A 353 -6.73 -22.63 -14.32
N LEU A 354 -7.74 -21.86 -13.90
CA LEU A 354 -9.15 -22.16 -14.16
C LEU A 354 -9.50 -22.16 -15.66
N ALA A 355 -8.92 -21.23 -16.43
CA ALA A 355 -9.13 -21.19 -17.88
C ALA A 355 -8.58 -22.43 -18.60
N LEU A 356 -7.41 -22.91 -18.17
CA LEU A 356 -6.77 -24.12 -18.74
C LEU A 356 -7.51 -25.43 -18.39
N PHE A 357 -8.24 -25.45 -17.26
CA PHE A 357 -8.95 -26.61 -16.74
C PHE A 357 -10.47 -26.45 -16.72
N ASP A 358 -11.04 -25.70 -17.66
CA ASP A 358 -12.51 -25.52 -17.83
C ASP A 358 -13.24 -25.09 -16.54
N GLY A 359 -12.64 -24.16 -15.81
CA GLY A 359 -13.17 -23.62 -14.55
C GLY A 359 -12.90 -24.49 -13.32
N LYS A 360 -12.17 -25.61 -13.46
CA LYS A 360 -11.90 -26.56 -12.38
C LYS A 360 -10.56 -26.26 -11.70
N CYS A 361 -10.59 -26.08 -10.37
CA CYS A 361 -9.38 -25.92 -9.57
C CYS A 361 -8.61 -27.26 -9.46
N GLN A 362 -7.35 -27.26 -9.82
CA GLN A 362 -6.52 -28.48 -9.76
C GLN A 362 -6.13 -28.86 -8.33
N MET A 363 -6.02 -27.89 -7.42
CA MET A 363 -5.65 -28.12 -6.03
C MET A 363 -6.79 -28.75 -5.20
N SER A 364 -8.05 -28.42 -5.49
CA SER A 364 -9.23 -28.94 -4.76
C SER A 364 -10.08 -29.91 -5.57
N GLY A 365 -9.91 -29.96 -6.88
CA GLY A 365 -10.76 -30.74 -7.79
C GLY A 365 -12.17 -30.14 -8.00
N GLN A 366 -12.48 -28.99 -7.37
CA GLN A 366 -13.81 -28.37 -7.43
C GLN A 366 -13.98 -27.47 -8.66
N GLN A 367 -15.21 -27.42 -9.20
CA GLN A 367 -15.62 -26.41 -10.17
C GLN A 367 -15.77 -25.07 -9.46
N MET A 368 -14.87 -24.13 -9.69
CA MET A 368 -14.88 -22.82 -9.03
C MET A 368 -15.32 -21.70 -9.99
N GLY A 369 -14.81 -21.72 -11.22
CA GLY A 369 -15.15 -20.76 -12.27
C GLY A 369 -16.16 -21.28 -13.28
N PRO A 370 -16.60 -20.44 -14.24
CA PRO A 370 -17.42 -20.87 -15.34
C PRO A 370 -16.71 -21.89 -16.22
N LYS A 371 -17.47 -22.72 -16.92
CA LYS A 371 -16.92 -23.59 -17.97
C LYS A 371 -16.63 -22.73 -19.20
N THR A 372 -15.37 -22.60 -19.56
CA THR A 372 -14.89 -21.76 -20.68
C THR A 372 -14.34 -22.58 -21.85
N GLY A 373 -14.54 -23.89 -21.82
CA GLY A 373 -14.09 -24.87 -22.81
C GLY A 373 -12.82 -25.60 -22.36
N LYS A 374 -12.63 -26.79 -22.92
CA LYS A 374 -11.45 -27.61 -22.63
C LYS A 374 -10.27 -27.12 -23.47
N PHE A 375 -9.13 -26.89 -22.83
CA PHE A 375 -7.92 -26.40 -23.53
C PHE A 375 -7.45 -27.35 -24.65
N GLU A 376 -7.65 -28.67 -24.47
CA GLU A 376 -7.31 -29.66 -25.50
C GLU A 376 -8.07 -29.41 -26.83
N ASP A 377 -9.32 -28.88 -26.74
CA ASP A 377 -10.18 -28.68 -27.90
C ASP A 377 -9.91 -27.31 -28.59
N PHE A 378 -9.14 -26.40 -28.00
CA PHE A 378 -8.86 -25.09 -28.56
C PHE A 378 -7.98 -25.20 -29.83
N THR A 379 -8.40 -24.57 -30.91
CA THR A 379 -7.71 -24.56 -32.21
C THR A 379 -6.84 -23.33 -32.43
N SER A 380 -7.02 -22.28 -31.62
CA SER A 380 -6.26 -21.04 -31.72
C SER A 380 -5.86 -20.50 -30.34
N PHE A 381 -4.80 -19.69 -30.33
CA PHE A 381 -4.35 -18.99 -29.12
C PHE A 381 -5.40 -18.01 -28.60
N GLU A 382 -6.21 -17.39 -29.47
CA GLU A 382 -7.24 -16.44 -29.07
C GLU A 382 -8.34 -17.11 -28.22
N GLN A 383 -8.59 -18.40 -28.35
CA GLN A 383 -9.56 -19.10 -27.51
C GLN A 383 -9.12 -19.23 -26.06
N ILE A 384 -7.84 -19.47 -25.76
CA ILE A 384 -7.35 -19.45 -24.38
C ILE A 384 -7.32 -18.05 -23.80
N LYS A 385 -7.00 -17.03 -24.58
CA LYS A 385 -7.10 -15.64 -24.15
C LYS A 385 -8.53 -15.32 -23.73
N LYS A 386 -9.51 -15.65 -24.58
CA LYS A 386 -10.91 -15.43 -24.28
C LYS A 386 -11.37 -16.20 -23.03
N ALA A 387 -10.99 -17.45 -22.88
CA ALA A 387 -11.30 -18.25 -21.70
C ALA A 387 -10.71 -17.62 -20.43
N TYR A 388 -9.49 -17.07 -20.48
CA TYR A 388 -8.87 -16.33 -19.40
C TYR A 388 -9.63 -15.04 -19.05
N GLU A 389 -9.99 -14.25 -20.04
CA GLU A 389 -10.78 -13.03 -19.86
C GLU A 389 -12.14 -13.31 -19.20
N GLU A 390 -12.85 -14.37 -19.62
CA GLU A 390 -14.11 -14.79 -19.03
C GLU A 390 -13.96 -15.20 -17.54
N GLN A 391 -12.89 -15.87 -17.17
CA GLN A 391 -12.59 -16.19 -15.76
C GLN A 391 -12.34 -14.93 -14.95
N VAL A 392 -11.52 -14.00 -15.46
CA VAL A 392 -11.23 -12.73 -14.79
C VAL A 392 -12.51 -11.94 -14.59
N GLU A 393 -13.32 -11.76 -15.62
CA GLU A 393 -14.58 -11.01 -15.56
C GLU A 393 -15.55 -11.61 -14.53
N TYR A 394 -15.71 -12.92 -14.52
CA TYR A 394 -16.58 -13.63 -13.58
C TYR A 394 -16.19 -13.35 -12.12
N PHE A 395 -14.91 -13.49 -11.79
CA PHE A 395 -14.46 -13.28 -10.42
C PHE A 395 -14.34 -11.80 -10.03
N VAL A 396 -14.08 -10.89 -10.97
CA VAL A 396 -14.13 -9.44 -10.70
C VAL A 396 -15.56 -9.01 -10.34
N LYS A 397 -16.60 -9.52 -11.02
CA LYS A 397 -18.01 -9.28 -10.65
C LYS A 397 -18.32 -9.74 -9.21
N MET A 398 -17.87 -10.92 -8.83
CA MET A 398 -18.05 -11.42 -7.47
C MET A 398 -17.29 -10.59 -6.43
N MET A 399 -16.06 -10.19 -6.74
CA MET A 399 -15.25 -9.32 -5.88
C MET A 399 -15.94 -7.98 -5.65
N VAL A 400 -16.37 -7.31 -6.69
CA VAL A 400 -17.08 -6.02 -6.62
C VAL A 400 -18.36 -6.15 -5.79
N SER A 401 -19.18 -7.17 -6.05
CA SER A 401 -20.41 -7.43 -5.27
C SER A 401 -20.11 -7.60 -3.79
N SER A 402 -19.10 -8.40 -3.44
CA SER A 402 -18.74 -8.61 -2.03
C SER A 402 -18.17 -7.36 -1.36
N LEU A 403 -17.40 -6.55 -2.08
CA LEU A 403 -16.85 -5.29 -1.55
C LEU A 403 -17.93 -4.24 -1.34
N ASN A 404 -18.94 -4.15 -2.23
CA ASN A 404 -20.10 -3.29 -2.03
C ASN A 404 -20.93 -3.74 -0.81
N ALA A 405 -21.11 -5.04 -0.63
CA ALA A 405 -21.77 -5.59 0.56
C ALA A 405 -21.02 -5.25 1.86
N ILE A 406 -19.69 -5.34 1.85
CA ILE A 406 -18.84 -4.94 2.98
C ILE A 406 -18.88 -3.41 3.19
N GLY A 407 -18.90 -2.61 2.13
CA GLY A 407 -19.09 -1.17 2.23
C GLY A 407 -20.40 -0.81 2.94
N LYS A 408 -21.52 -1.48 2.57
CA LYS A 408 -22.80 -1.32 3.24
C LYS A 408 -22.76 -1.74 4.72
N LEU A 409 -22.11 -2.86 5.01
CA LEU A 409 -21.91 -3.32 6.39
C LEU A 409 -21.17 -2.26 7.24
N HIS A 410 -20.10 -1.67 6.70
CA HIS A 410 -19.37 -0.64 7.39
C HIS A 410 -20.21 0.62 7.62
N ALA A 411 -20.95 1.08 6.61
CA ALA A 411 -21.84 2.23 6.74
C ALA A 411 -22.92 2.02 7.81
N ASP A 412 -23.39 0.77 8.00
CA ASP A 412 -24.43 0.45 8.98
C ASP A 412 -23.91 0.26 10.41
N TYR A 413 -22.72 -0.34 10.58
CA TYR A 413 -22.23 -0.78 11.89
C TYR A 413 -20.99 -0.05 12.41
N THR A 414 -20.19 0.54 11.52
CA THR A 414 -18.92 1.17 11.89
C THR A 414 -18.72 2.51 11.21
N PRO A 415 -19.67 3.49 11.38
CA PRO A 415 -19.43 4.85 10.91
C PRO A 415 -18.18 5.41 11.56
N HIS A 416 -17.44 6.24 10.81
CA HIS A 416 -16.13 6.73 11.25
C HIS A 416 -16.07 8.25 11.34
N ILE A 417 -16.71 8.80 12.38
CA ILE A 417 -16.88 10.24 12.55
C ILE A 417 -15.53 10.96 12.67
N TYR A 418 -14.56 10.39 13.41
CA TYR A 418 -13.23 11.01 13.54
C TYR A 418 -12.53 11.15 12.18
N CYS A 419 -12.52 10.09 11.36
CA CYS A 419 -12.01 10.17 10.00
C CYS A 419 -12.75 11.23 9.16
N SER A 420 -14.09 11.29 9.31
CA SER A 420 -14.95 12.24 8.57
C SER A 420 -14.62 13.69 8.91
N MET A 421 -14.21 14.00 10.15
CA MET A 421 -13.75 15.32 10.55
C MET A 421 -12.46 15.77 9.85
N LEU A 422 -11.65 14.78 9.45
CA LEU A 422 -10.32 14.94 8.84
C LEU A 422 -10.35 14.82 7.31
N LEU A 423 -11.54 14.73 6.69
CA LEU A 423 -11.72 14.63 5.24
C LEU A 423 -12.67 15.72 4.74
N ASP A 424 -12.19 16.54 3.81
CA ASP A 424 -13.00 17.56 3.15
C ASP A 424 -14.17 16.91 2.38
N GLY A 425 -15.31 17.57 2.39
CA GLY A 425 -16.57 17.10 1.82
C GLY A 425 -17.51 16.51 2.87
N CYS A 426 -17.01 15.88 3.94
CA CYS A 426 -17.85 15.27 4.97
C CYS A 426 -18.61 16.32 5.79
N MET A 427 -17.94 17.41 6.21
CA MET A 427 -18.56 18.50 6.95
C MET A 427 -19.63 19.19 6.12
N GLU A 428 -19.33 19.51 4.87
CA GLU A 428 -20.21 20.20 3.94
C GLU A 428 -21.45 19.37 3.56
N SER A 429 -21.25 18.05 3.37
CA SER A 429 -22.36 17.15 3.04
C SER A 429 -23.20 16.71 4.22
N GLY A 430 -22.66 16.82 5.45
CA GLY A 430 -23.27 16.27 6.66
C GLY A 430 -23.33 14.74 6.68
N ARG A 431 -22.40 14.09 5.93
CA ARG A 431 -22.36 12.64 5.77
C ARG A 431 -21.03 12.05 6.21
N ASP A 432 -21.11 10.89 6.84
CA ASP A 432 -19.93 10.09 7.19
C ASP A 432 -19.14 9.64 5.95
N CYS A 433 -17.82 9.54 6.07
CA CYS A 433 -16.95 9.11 5.00
C CYS A 433 -17.26 7.67 4.52
N THR A 434 -17.90 6.84 5.34
CA THR A 434 -18.35 5.50 4.96
C THR A 434 -19.64 5.51 4.14
N ARG A 435 -20.28 6.68 4.00
CA ARG A 435 -21.51 6.93 3.26
C ARG A 435 -21.32 7.97 2.14
N GLY A 436 -20.12 8.03 1.58
CA GLY A 436 -19.79 8.92 0.47
C GLY A 436 -19.74 10.40 0.86
N GLY A 437 -19.41 10.75 2.13
CA GLY A 437 -19.31 12.13 2.58
C GLY A 437 -18.08 12.87 2.05
N ALA A 438 -16.96 12.18 1.79
CA ALA A 438 -15.74 12.79 1.32
C ALA A 438 -15.86 13.35 -0.11
N LYS A 439 -15.03 14.34 -0.46
CA LYS A 439 -15.01 14.97 -1.80
C LYS A 439 -14.77 13.92 -2.91
N TYR A 440 -13.88 12.97 -2.67
CA TYR A 440 -13.62 11.84 -3.56
C TYR A 440 -13.79 10.51 -2.81
N ASP A 441 -14.33 9.53 -3.50
CA ASP A 441 -14.46 8.15 -3.01
C ASP A 441 -14.02 7.17 -4.09
N PHE A 442 -13.28 6.13 -3.71
CA PHE A 442 -12.93 5.01 -4.59
C PHE A 442 -12.59 3.75 -3.77
N ALA A 443 -12.45 2.61 -4.43
CA ALA A 443 -11.99 1.37 -3.84
C ALA A 443 -10.85 0.78 -4.65
N GLY A 444 -9.68 0.59 -4.02
CA GLY A 444 -8.48 0.02 -4.65
C GLY A 444 -8.47 -1.51 -4.58
N VAL A 445 -8.23 -2.18 -5.73
CA VAL A 445 -8.14 -3.63 -5.82
C VAL A 445 -6.89 -4.05 -6.61
N GLN A 446 -6.13 -5.02 -6.10
CA GLN A 446 -4.79 -5.35 -6.57
C GLN A 446 -4.76 -6.65 -7.35
N GLY A 447 -4.31 -6.61 -8.62
CA GLY A 447 -4.02 -7.79 -9.44
C GLY A 447 -2.63 -8.36 -9.13
N VAL A 448 -2.58 -9.62 -8.71
CA VAL A 448 -1.34 -10.33 -8.35
C VAL A 448 -1.09 -11.50 -9.30
N GLY A 449 0.17 -11.69 -9.71
CA GLY A 449 0.59 -12.76 -10.62
C GLY A 449 0.46 -12.42 -12.11
N MET A 450 0.39 -11.13 -12.45
CA MET A 450 0.32 -10.67 -13.84
C MET A 450 1.47 -11.22 -14.70
N VAL A 451 2.68 -11.18 -14.17
CA VAL A 451 3.90 -11.65 -14.88
C VAL A 451 3.88 -13.17 -15.07
N ASP A 452 3.46 -13.93 -14.04
CA ASP A 452 3.32 -15.39 -14.17
C ASP A 452 2.30 -15.78 -15.26
N VAL A 453 1.21 -15.02 -15.41
CA VAL A 453 0.22 -15.20 -16.48
C VAL A 453 0.79 -14.82 -17.83
N GLY A 454 1.44 -13.68 -17.96
CA GLY A 454 2.02 -13.21 -19.22
C GLY A 454 3.09 -14.16 -19.76
N ASP A 455 4.03 -14.58 -18.92
CA ASP A 455 5.05 -15.58 -19.29
C ASP A 455 4.43 -16.95 -19.65
N SER A 456 3.34 -17.34 -18.97
CA SER A 456 2.61 -18.57 -19.30
C SER A 456 1.90 -18.49 -20.65
N LEU A 457 1.23 -17.38 -20.92
CA LEU A 457 0.57 -17.17 -22.22
C LEU A 457 1.59 -17.04 -23.35
N THR A 458 2.75 -16.44 -23.11
CA THR A 458 3.86 -16.41 -24.08
C THR A 458 4.35 -17.80 -24.40
N ALA A 459 4.56 -18.66 -23.38
CA ALA A 459 4.96 -20.04 -23.60
C ALA A 459 3.89 -20.86 -24.35
N ILE A 460 2.61 -20.70 -24.02
CA ILE A 460 1.50 -21.35 -24.74
C ILE A 460 1.48 -20.90 -26.20
N LYS A 461 1.50 -19.59 -26.46
CA LYS A 461 1.49 -19.05 -27.81
C LYS A 461 2.61 -19.62 -28.63
N LYS A 462 3.85 -19.49 -28.17
CA LYS A 462 5.04 -19.87 -28.90
C LYS A 462 5.21 -21.39 -29.05
N LEU A 463 5.19 -22.10 -27.92
CA LEU A 463 5.59 -23.52 -27.92
C LEU A 463 4.45 -24.47 -28.30
N VAL A 464 3.19 -24.09 -28.04
CA VAL A 464 2.03 -24.95 -28.35
C VAL A 464 1.42 -24.60 -29.71
N PHE A 465 1.10 -23.32 -29.95
CA PHE A 465 0.35 -22.93 -31.16
C PHE A 465 1.24 -22.58 -32.35
N GLU A 466 2.37 -21.89 -32.18
CA GLU A 466 3.22 -21.46 -33.29
C GLU A 466 4.25 -22.56 -33.70
N GLU A 467 4.97 -23.12 -32.75
CA GLU A 467 6.05 -24.04 -33.00
C GLU A 467 5.62 -25.53 -32.89
N GLY A 468 4.51 -25.83 -32.25
CA GLY A 468 4.03 -27.21 -32.04
C GLY A 468 4.99 -28.10 -31.25
N LYS A 469 5.93 -27.50 -30.51
CA LYS A 469 6.95 -28.26 -29.74
C LYS A 469 6.40 -28.91 -28.48
N VAL A 470 5.32 -28.41 -27.96
CA VAL A 470 4.65 -28.89 -26.75
C VAL A 470 3.19 -29.18 -27.08
N SER A 471 2.76 -30.42 -26.88
CA SER A 471 1.37 -30.77 -27.06
C SER A 471 0.51 -30.21 -25.89
N LYS A 472 -0.74 -29.87 -26.15
CA LYS A 472 -1.68 -29.42 -25.12
C LYS A 472 -1.87 -30.46 -24.02
N LYS A 473 -1.91 -31.74 -24.40
CA LYS A 473 -2.02 -32.89 -23.49
C LYS A 473 -0.81 -32.98 -22.56
N ASP A 474 0.41 -32.91 -23.12
CA ASP A 474 1.64 -32.99 -22.32
C ASP A 474 1.76 -31.77 -21.38
N LEU A 475 1.35 -30.60 -21.84
CA LEU A 475 1.34 -29.38 -21.01
C LEU A 475 0.42 -29.57 -19.78
N LEU A 476 -0.83 -29.98 -20.00
CA LEU A 476 -1.79 -30.16 -18.90
C LEU A 476 -1.36 -31.29 -17.95
N GLU A 477 -0.81 -32.37 -18.47
CA GLU A 477 -0.30 -33.45 -17.64
C GLU A 477 0.92 -33.03 -16.84
N GLY A 478 1.84 -32.27 -17.45
CA GLY A 478 2.97 -31.67 -16.75
C GLY A 478 2.53 -30.78 -15.61
N MET A 479 1.51 -29.93 -15.82
CA MET A 479 0.94 -29.08 -14.77
C MET A 479 0.30 -29.90 -13.64
N ARG A 480 -0.43 -30.97 -13.94
CA ARG A 480 -1.05 -31.86 -12.94
C ARG A 480 -0.03 -32.59 -12.08
N THR A 481 1.08 -33.00 -12.69
CA THR A 481 2.16 -33.74 -12.01
C THR A 481 3.28 -32.85 -11.48
N ASN A 482 3.08 -31.54 -11.48
CA ASN A 482 4.11 -30.56 -11.12
C ASN A 482 5.42 -30.76 -11.91
N PHE A 483 5.31 -31.17 -13.17
CA PHE A 483 6.39 -31.51 -14.08
C PHE A 483 7.30 -32.69 -13.65
N GLU A 484 6.99 -33.39 -12.55
CA GLU A 484 7.80 -34.50 -12.05
C GLU A 484 7.85 -35.67 -13.05
N ALA A 485 6.74 -35.94 -13.77
CA ALA A 485 6.67 -36.96 -14.80
C ALA A 485 7.44 -36.58 -16.08
N ASN A 486 7.73 -35.30 -16.32
CA ASN A 486 8.44 -34.80 -17.51
C ASN A 486 9.30 -33.55 -17.20
N PRO A 487 10.47 -33.74 -16.57
CA PRO A 487 11.39 -32.61 -16.26
C PRO A 487 11.90 -31.86 -17.51
N LEU A 488 11.98 -32.56 -18.65
CA LEU A 488 12.38 -31.96 -19.93
C LEU A 488 11.35 -30.93 -20.39
N LEU A 489 10.07 -31.19 -20.20
CA LEU A 489 9.01 -30.23 -20.50
C LEU A 489 9.21 -28.95 -19.68
N LYS A 490 9.47 -29.07 -18.38
CA LYS A 490 9.76 -27.89 -17.52
C LYS A 490 10.96 -27.10 -18.04
N TYR A 491 12.04 -27.77 -18.40
CA TYR A 491 13.22 -27.14 -19.00
C TYR A 491 12.87 -26.38 -20.29
N VAL A 492 12.06 -26.97 -21.16
CA VAL A 492 11.60 -26.33 -22.41
C VAL A 492 10.78 -25.09 -22.11
N LEU A 493 9.81 -25.16 -21.19
CA LEU A 493 8.95 -24.02 -20.78
C LEU A 493 9.76 -22.87 -20.18
N LEU A 494 10.76 -23.17 -19.36
CA LEU A 494 11.62 -22.17 -18.72
C LEU A 494 12.55 -21.47 -19.71
N ASN A 495 13.16 -22.23 -20.67
CA ASN A 495 14.32 -21.76 -21.44
C ASN A 495 14.05 -21.51 -22.92
N LYS A 496 12.92 -21.97 -23.49
CA LYS A 496 12.65 -21.87 -24.94
C LYS A 496 11.57 -20.84 -25.29
N ALA A 497 10.79 -20.38 -24.31
CA ALA A 497 9.90 -19.24 -24.46
C ALA A 497 10.56 -17.96 -23.93
N PRO A 498 10.41 -16.82 -24.61
CA PRO A 498 10.86 -15.52 -24.08
C PRO A 498 10.26 -15.26 -22.72
N LYS A 499 10.99 -14.53 -21.90
CA LYS A 499 10.56 -14.11 -20.55
C LYS A 499 10.56 -12.61 -20.43
N TYR A 500 9.57 -12.11 -19.72
CA TYR A 500 9.46 -10.70 -19.36
C TYR A 500 10.68 -10.20 -18.57
N GLY A 501 11.03 -8.93 -18.77
CA GLY A 501 12.17 -8.31 -18.10
C GLY A 501 13.46 -8.26 -18.93
N ASN A 502 13.43 -8.66 -20.21
CA ASN A 502 14.59 -8.73 -21.09
C ASN A 502 14.47 -7.83 -22.33
N ASP A 503 13.61 -6.81 -22.30
CA ASP A 503 13.31 -5.93 -23.44
C ASP A 503 12.92 -6.73 -24.71
N ASN A 504 12.14 -7.80 -24.51
CA ASN A 504 11.62 -8.66 -25.58
C ASN A 504 10.13 -8.41 -25.78
N ASP A 505 9.77 -7.83 -26.93
CA ASP A 505 8.40 -7.40 -27.21
C ASP A 505 7.38 -8.56 -27.18
N GLU A 506 7.75 -9.78 -27.53
CA GLU A 506 6.83 -10.92 -27.52
C GLU A 506 6.35 -11.24 -26.10
N ALA A 507 7.26 -11.26 -25.13
CA ALA A 507 6.93 -11.48 -23.71
C ALA A 507 6.35 -10.23 -23.04
N ASP A 508 6.96 -9.07 -23.31
CA ASP A 508 6.60 -7.81 -22.64
C ASP A 508 5.18 -7.36 -23.00
N GLN A 509 4.79 -7.47 -24.28
CA GLN A 509 3.43 -7.15 -24.75
C GLN A 509 2.38 -8.12 -24.21
N MET A 510 2.74 -9.38 -23.95
CA MET A 510 1.83 -10.35 -23.34
C MET A 510 1.56 -10.02 -21.86
N VAL A 511 2.58 -9.63 -21.10
CA VAL A 511 2.41 -9.15 -19.73
C VAL A 511 1.62 -7.86 -19.69
N ALA A 512 1.92 -6.90 -20.58
CA ALA A 512 1.17 -5.66 -20.71
C ALA A 512 -0.31 -5.89 -21.05
N TYR A 513 -0.60 -6.87 -21.93
CA TYR A 513 -1.97 -7.28 -22.24
C TYR A 513 -2.72 -7.78 -21.00
N VAL A 514 -2.11 -8.66 -20.19
CA VAL A 514 -2.73 -9.19 -18.95
C VAL A 514 -3.07 -8.05 -17.98
N GLY A 515 -2.13 -7.13 -17.74
CA GLY A 515 -2.34 -5.96 -16.89
C GLY A 515 -3.48 -5.07 -17.40
N LYS A 516 -3.47 -4.79 -18.71
CA LYS A 516 -4.49 -3.96 -19.36
C LYS A 516 -5.89 -4.58 -19.27
N GLN A 517 -6.01 -5.89 -19.47
CA GLN A 517 -7.31 -6.59 -19.37
C GLN A 517 -7.87 -6.52 -17.95
N TYR A 518 -7.06 -6.81 -16.95
CA TYR A 518 -7.47 -6.70 -15.55
C TYR A 518 -7.90 -5.26 -15.20
N CYS A 519 -7.06 -4.28 -15.52
CA CYS A 519 -7.36 -2.88 -15.22
C CYS A 519 -8.66 -2.40 -15.91
N LYS A 520 -8.85 -2.72 -17.17
CA LYS A 520 -10.09 -2.38 -17.89
C LYS A 520 -11.31 -3.08 -17.30
N CYS A 521 -11.20 -4.34 -16.92
CA CYS A 521 -12.29 -5.08 -16.31
C CYS A 521 -12.71 -4.44 -14.98
N VAL A 522 -11.77 -4.07 -14.12
CA VAL A 522 -12.03 -3.43 -12.82
C VAL A 522 -12.67 -2.05 -12.98
N ARG A 523 -12.16 -1.22 -13.88
CA ARG A 523 -12.60 0.18 -14.07
C ARG A 523 -14.05 0.34 -14.59
N GLN A 524 -14.69 -0.75 -15.01
CA GLN A 524 -16.11 -0.75 -15.44
C GLN A 524 -17.09 -0.57 -14.29
N TYR A 525 -16.65 -0.81 -13.05
CA TYR A 525 -17.53 -0.89 -11.88
C TYR A 525 -17.45 0.35 -10.98
N LYS A 526 -18.54 0.56 -10.25
CA LYS A 526 -18.66 1.58 -9.22
C LYS A 526 -18.84 0.93 -7.86
N ASN A 527 -18.33 1.59 -6.81
CA ASN A 527 -18.60 1.19 -5.45
C ASN A 527 -20.00 1.67 -4.98
N LEU A 528 -20.36 1.35 -3.75
CA LEU A 528 -21.67 1.66 -3.17
C LEU A 528 -22.01 3.16 -3.21
N ASP A 529 -21.01 4.02 -3.03
CA ASP A 529 -21.16 5.48 -2.95
C ASP A 529 -21.00 6.18 -4.30
N GLY A 530 -20.94 5.40 -5.41
CA GLY A 530 -20.79 5.91 -6.78
C GLY A 530 -19.33 6.18 -7.21
N GLY A 531 -18.36 5.99 -6.30
CA GLY A 531 -16.95 6.09 -6.60
C GLY A 531 -16.44 4.96 -7.50
N SER A 532 -15.27 5.13 -8.11
CA SER A 532 -14.71 4.13 -9.03
C SER A 532 -13.98 3.01 -8.30
N TYR A 533 -13.98 1.79 -8.88
CA TYR A 533 -12.97 0.80 -8.56
C TYR A 533 -11.68 1.12 -9.30
N ARG A 534 -10.58 1.27 -8.57
CA ARG A 534 -9.26 1.62 -9.09
C ARG A 534 -8.32 0.41 -9.02
N PRO A 535 -7.85 -0.11 -10.17
CA PRO A 535 -6.93 -1.23 -10.17
C PRO A 535 -5.53 -0.81 -9.71
N GLY A 536 -4.86 -1.69 -8.96
CA GLY A 536 -3.44 -1.64 -8.65
C GLY A 536 -2.73 -2.89 -9.17
N LEU A 537 -1.44 -2.77 -9.44
CA LEU A 537 -0.57 -3.89 -9.83
C LEU A 537 0.58 -3.99 -8.83
N PHE A 538 0.24 -4.46 -7.61
CA PHE A 538 1.19 -4.69 -6.53
C PHE A 538 0.68 -5.80 -5.60
N CYS A 539 1.58 -6.42 -4.85
CA CYS A 539 1.24 -7.63 -4.09
C CYS A 539 1.51 -7.54 -2.58
N LEU A 540 2.26 -6.55 -2.08
CA LEU A 540 2.85 -6.67 -0.74
C LEU A 540 3.65 -7.99 -0.61
N SER A 541 3.31 -8.80 0.40
CA SER A 541 3.77 -10.19 0.56
C SER A 541 2.76 -11.23 0.05
N SER A 542 1.64 -10.80 -0.56
CA SER A 542 0.54 -11.69 -0.96
C SER A 542 0.91 -12.63 -2.11
N ASN A 543 1.98 -12.33 -2.87
CA ASN A 543 2.52 -13.24 -3.89
C ASN A 543 2.85 -14.63 -3.30
N THR A 544 3.35 -14.70 -2.06
CA THR A 544 3.66 -15.97 -1.38
C THR A 544 2.40 -16.78 -1.03
N PRO A 545 1.44 -16.28 -0.21
CA PRO A 545 0.23 -17.05 0.11
C PRO A 545 -0.69 -17.31 -1.09
N LEU A 546 -0.78 -16.38 -2.05
CA LEU A 546 -1.56 -16.60 -3.27
C LEU A 546 -0.89 -17.62 -4.19
N GLY A 547 0.44 -17.66 -4.25
CA GLY A 547 1.18 -18.68 -4.97
C GLY A 547 0.92 -20.10 -4.45
N LYS A 548 0.78 -20.27 -3.12
CA LYS A 548 0.41 -21.55 -2.49
C LYS A 548 -0.95 -22.09 -2.93
N GLN A 549 -1.79 -21.25 -3.52
CA GLN A 549 -3.14 -21.60 -3.97
C GLN A 549 -3.21 -21.97 -5.46
N VAL A 550 -2.09 -21.89 -6.21
CA VAL A 550 -2.04 -22.08 -7.66
C VAL A 550 -1.20 -23.31 -8.00
N CYS A 551 -1.72 -24.15 -8.89
CA CYS A 551 -0.97 -25.31 -9.44
C CYS A 551 0.24 -24.86 -10.28
N ALA A 552 1.00 -25.81 -10.81
CA ALA A 552 2.07 -25.52 -11.77
C ALA A 552 1.52 -24.75 -12.99
N LEU A 553 2.33 -23.88 -13.58
CA LEU A 553 1.92 -23.00 -14.69
C LEU A 553 2.77 -23.23 -15.95
N PRO A 554 2.21 -22.88 -17.14
CA PRO A 554 2.92 -23.00 -18.42
C PRO A 554 4.22 -22.20 -18.55
N SER A 555 4.46 -21.23 -17.68
CA SER A 555 5.75 -20.53 -17.56
C SER A 555 6.91 -21.43 -17.09
N GLY A 556 6.61 -22.64 -16.61
CA GLY A 556 7.54 -23.56 -15.94
C GLY A 556 7.57 -23.38 -14.41
N ARG A 557 6.65 -22.56 -13.84
CA ARG A 557 6.51 -22.36 -12.40
C ARG A 557 5.98 -23.61 -11.71
N ASP A 558 6.58 -24.00 -10.58
CA ASP A 558 6.11 -25.12 -9.76
C ASP A 558 4.84 -24.77 -8.96
N SER A 559 4.03 -25.78 -8.70
CA SER A 559 2.85 -25.70 -7.84
C SER A 559 3.22 -25.20 -6.44
N GLY A 560 2.42 -24.31 -5.89
CA GLY A 560 2.58 -23.82 -4.52
C GLY A 560 3.74 -22.84 -4.29
N THR A 561 4.60 -22.56 -5.26
CA THR A 561 5.70 -21.59 -5.12
C THR A 561 5.18 -20.15 -5.17
N PRO A 562 5.90 -19.13 -4.65
CA PRO A 562 5.50 -17.74 -4.78
C PRO A 562 5.28 -17.30 -6.22
N LEU A 563 4.28 -16.42 -6.45
CA LEU A 563 4.12 -15.68 -7.70
C LEU A 563 5.21 -14.62 -7.84
N GLY A 564 5.29 -13.93 -8.98
CA GLY A 564 6.18 -12.80 -9.19
C GLY A 564 6.00 -11.73 -8.10
N ASP A 565 7.10 -11.19 -7.58
CA ASP A 565 7.10 -10.15 -6.55
C ASP A 565 6.71 -8.78 -7.12
N GLY A 566 6.55 -7.81 -6.21
CA GLY A 566 6.17 -6.44 -6.57
C GLY A 566 4.77 -6.39 -7.16
N GLY A 567 4.62 -6.75 -8.38
CA GLY A 567 3.39 -6.71 -9.18
C GLY A 567 3.71 -6.57 -10.66
N VAL A 568 4.64 -5.68 -11.00
CA VAL A 568 5.15 -5.48 -12.36
C VAL A 568 6.63 -5.91 -12.51
N SER A 569 7.28 -6.38 -11.45
CA SER A 569 8.66 -6.86 -11.49
C SER A 569 8.77 -8.14 -12.31
N PRO A 570 9.86 -8.33 -13.07
CA PRO A 570 10.15 -9.61 -13.71
C PRO A 570 10.23 -10.75 -12.69
N LYS A 571 9.94 -11.98 -13.13
CA LYS A 571 10.11 -13.16 -12.28
C LYS A 571 11.58 -13.36 -11.93
N HIS A 572 11.86 -13.74 -10.68
CA HIS A 572 13.22 -13.95 -10.16
C HIS A 572 14.05 -14.86 -11.06
N GLY A 573 15.25 -14.40 -11.41
CA GLY A 573 16.19 -15.11 -12.26
C GLY A 573 15.81 -15.16 -13.74
N MET A 574 14.73 -14.49 -14.17
CA MET A 574 14.32 -14.44 -15.57
C MET A 574 14.78 -13.17 -16.30
N ASP A 575 15.11 -12.10 -15.60
CA ASP A 575 15.61 -10.83 -16.08
C ASP A 575 17.14 -10.85 -16.28
N MET A 576 17.58 -11.56 -17.32
CA MET A 576 18.99 -11.88 -17.57
C MET A 576 19.80 -10.74 -18.20
N LEU A 577 19.15 -9.72 -18.78
CA LEU A 577 19.80 -8.66 -19.54
C LEU A 577 20.03 -7.37 -18.73
N GLY A 578 19.85 -7.45 -17.40
CA GLY A 578 20.19 -6.38 -16.47
C GLY A 578 19.10 -5.32 -16.29
N PRO A 579 19.37 -4.29 -15.44
CA PRO A 579 18.35 -3.38 -14.93
C PRO A 579 17.73 -2.49 -16.01
N THR A 580 18.48 -2.11 -17.03
CA THR A 580 17.98 -1.28 -18.13
C THR A 580 16.96 -2.05 -18.98
N ALA A 581 17.22 -3.31 -19.28
CA ALA A 581 16.27 -4.17 -20.01
C ALA A 581 15.02 -4.42 -19.17
N ALA A 582 15.18 -4.70 -17.87
CA ALA A 582 14.06 -4.87 -16.94
C ALA A 582 13.19 -3.59 -16.88
N ALA A 583 13.80 -2.41 -16.72
CA ALA A 583 13.09 -1.13 -16.69
C ALA A 583 12.33 -0.85 -18.00
N LYS A 584 12.91 -1.15 -19.17
CA LYS A 584 12.23 -1.03 -20.46
C LYS A 584 11.04 -1.98 -20.59
N SER A 585 11.17 -3.24 -20.18
CA SER A 585 10.06 -4.20 -20.16
C SER A 585 8.92 -3.71 -19.28
N VAL A 586 9.25 -3.25 -18.05
CA VAL A 586 8.27 -2.73 -17.10
C VAL A 586 7.55 -1.49 -17.63
N ALA A 587 8.25 -0.60 -18.29
CA ALA A 587 7.69 0.61 -18.89
C ALA A 587 6.68 0.34 -20.03
N LYS A 588 6.67 -0.86 -20.62
CA LYS A 588 5.66 -1.26 -21.65
C LYS A 588 4.29 -1.60 -21.05
N VAL A 589 4.20 -1.82 -19.74
CA VAL A 589 2.92 -1.94 -19.03
C VAL A 589 2.26 -0.56 -18.97
N ASP A 590 0.96 -0.48 -19.22
CA ASP A 590 0.22 0.78 -19.11
C ASP A 590 -0.05 1.13 -17.63
N HIS A 591 0.91 1.81 -17.00
CA HIS A 591 0.85 2.19 -15.60
C HIS A 591 -0.27 3.19 -15.28
N ARG A 592 -0.67 4.02 -16.26
CA ARG A 592 -1.74 5.01 -16.11
C ARG A 592 -3.09 4.36 -15.84
N LEU A 593 -3.33 3.16 -16.38
CA LEU A 593 -4.55 2.41 -16.09
C LEU A 593 -4.58 1.85 -14.65
N ALA A 594 -3.41 1.59 -14.07
CA ALA A 594 -3.27 1.08 -12.71
C ALA A 594 -3.15 2.21 -11.67
N SER A 595 -4.15 3.10 -11.64
CA SER A 595 -4.15 4.34 -10.85
C SER A 595 -4.13 4.14 -9.34
N ASN A 596 -4.38 2.91 -8.85
CA ASN A 596 -4.17 2.56 -7.43
C ASN A 596 -2.71 2.15 -7.11
N GLY A 597 -1.79 2.36 -8.05
CA GLY A 597 -0.36 2.14 -7.87
C GLY A 597 0.18 0.86 -8.49
N VAL A 598 1.47 0.86 -8.71
CA VAL A 598 2.25 -0.29 -9.20
C VAL A 598 3.50 -0.46 -8.35
N ASN A 599 4.10 -1.65 -8.35
CA ASN A 599 5.34 -1.89 -7.62
C ASN A 599 6.38 -2.59 -8.50
N PHE A 600 7.52 -1.92 -8.70
CA PHE A 600 8.70 -2.44 -9.39
C PHE A 600 9.88 -2.53 -8.43
N ASN A 601 10.39 -3.74 -8.20
CA ASN A 601 11.52 -4.03 -7.30
C ASN A 601 12.80 -4.29 -8.09
N LEU A 602 13.91 -3.74 -7.60
CA LEU A 602 15.26 -4.10 -8.04
C LEU A 602 16.17 -4.35 -6.81
N LYS A 603 17.15 -5.24 -6.94
CA LYS A 603 18.14 -5.53 -5.89
C LYS A 603 19.55 -5.31 -6.43
N PHE A 604 20.31 -4.43 -5.77
CA PHE A 604 21.66 -4.06 -6.16
C PHE A 604 22.69 -4.47 -5.11
N MET A 605 23.88 -4.88 -5.59
CA MET A 605 25.05 -5.00 -4.72
C MET A 605 25.52 -3.60 -4.28
N PRO A 606 25.80 -3.37 -2.99
CA PRO A 606 26.35 -2.08 -2.53
C PRO A 606 27.65 -1.71 -3.22
N THR A 607 28.42 -2.70 -3.65
CA THR A 607 29.74 -2.53 -4.29
C THR A 607 29.72 -1.78 -5.61
N ILE A 608 28.61 -1.79 -6.35
CA ILE A 608 28.49 -1.11 -7.65
C ILE A 608 27.96 0.32 -7.54
N LEU A 609 27.70 0.82 -6.33
CA LEU A 609 27.18 2.17 -6.07
C LEU A 609 28.11 3.01 -5.19
N LYS A 610 29.40 2.69 -5.16
CA LYS A 610 30.38 3.31 -4.26
C LYS A 610 30.72 4.74 -4.62
N THR A 611 30.88 5.03 -5.92
CA THR A 611 31.31 6.35 -6.38
C THR A 611 30.13 7.27 -6.69
N ASP A 612 30.36 8.58 -6.70
CA ASP A 612 29.33 9.55 -7.11
C ASP A 612 28.87 9.32 -8.57
N ALA A 613 29.78 8.91 -9.45
CA ALA A 613 29.48 8.55 -10.84
C ALA A 613 28.55 7.32 -10.92
N ASP A 614 28.72 6.33 -10.04
CA ASP A 614 27.85 5.16 -10.03
C ASP A 614 26.44 5.51 -9.50
N ARG A 615 26.36 6.36 -8.48
CA ARG A 615 25.08 6.88 -7.99
C ARG A 615 24.38 7.73 -9.05
N GLN A 616 25.12 8.50 -9.84
CA GLN A 616 24.55 9.23 -10.99
C GLN A 616 23.93 8.27 -12.02
N LYS A 617 24.57 7.15 -12.35
CA LYS A 617 24.00 6.14 -13.24
C LYS A 617 22.67 5.60 -12.73
N LEU A 618 22.50 5.46 -11.41
CA LEU A 618 21.23 5.03 -10.83
C LEU A 618 20.18 6.14 -10.94
N VAL A 619 20.54 7.41 -10.72
CA VAL A 619 19.67 8.57 -11.01
C VAL A 619 19.23 8.55 -12.47
N ASP A 620 20.17 8.35 -13.41
CA ASP A 620 19.89 8.33 -14.84
C ASP A 620 18.95 7.17 -15.22
N LEU A 621 19.12 5.99 -14.61
CA LEU A 621 18.22 4.84 -14.78
C LEU A 621 16.79 5.18 -14.33
N ILE A 622 16.64 5.81 -13.15
CA ILE A 622 15.32 6.21 -12.61
C ILE A 622 14.67 7.23 -13.56
N ARG A 623 15.42 8.26 -14.00
CA ARG A 623 14.91 9.28 -14.91
C ARG A 623 14.52 8.69 -16.26
N ALA A 624 15.37 7.82 -16.83
CA ALA A 624 15.06 7.13 -18.08
C ALA A 624 13.81 6.27 -17.97
N TYR A 625 13.66 5.51 -16.88
CA TYR A 625 12.47 4.72 -16.61
C TYR A 625 11.21 5.60 -16.47
N PHE A 626 11.32 6.72 -15.74
CA PHE A 626 10.20 7.64 -15.56
C PHE A 626 9.81 8.37 -16.85
N SER A 627 10.79 8.71 -17.70
CA SER A 627 10.53 9.30 -19.03
C SER A 627 9.80 8.33 -19.99
N MET A 628 9.88 7.03 -19.74
CA MET A 628 9.13 5.98 -20.44
C MET A 628 7.77 5.66 -19.77
N ASN A 629 7.24 6.54 -18.93
CA ASN A 629 5.99 6.39 -18.18
C ASN A 629 6.00 5.32 -17.08
N GLY A 630 7.16 4.95 -16.56
CA GLY A 630 7.26 4.17 -15.33
C GLY A 630 6.68 4.95 -14.14
N MET A 631 5.88 4.31 -13.29
CA MET A 631 5.19 4.99 -12.17
C MET A 631 5.97 4.94 -10.86
N HIS A 632 6.60 3.82 -10.57
CA HIS A 632 7.23 3.56 -9.28
C HIS A 632 8.43 2.64 -9.44
N ILE A 633 9.47 2.87 -8.65
CA ILE A 633 10.64 1.98 -8.55
C ILE A 633 11.20 2.01 -7.13
N GLN A 634 11.58 0.86 -6.60
CA GLN A 634 12.20 0.74 -5.28
C GLN A 634 13.37 -0.23 -5.29
N PHE A 635 14.25 -0.06 -4.30
CA PHE A 635 15.52 -0.77 -4.24
C PHE A 635 15.74 -1.49 -2.92
N ASN A 636 16.37 -2.67 -3.00
CA ASN A 636 17.12 -3.29 -1.91
C ASN A 636 18.62 -3.19 -2.27
N ILE A 637 19.39 -2.43 -1.48
CA ILE A 637 20.84 -2.26 -1.70
C ILE A 637 21.56 -3.04 -0.61
N LEU A 638 21.75 -4.34 -0.83
CA LEU A 638 22.37 -5.26 0.14
C LEU A 638 22.79 -6.58 -0.53
N SER A 639 23.74 -7.27 0.11
CA SER A 639 24.27 -8.52 -0.43
C SER A 639 23.45 -9.75 0.02
N PRO A 640 23.37 -10.81 -0.79
CA PRO A 640 22.72 -12.07 -0.43
C PRO A 640 23.38 -12.75 0.78
N GLU A 641 24.70 -12.59 0.92
CA GLU A 641 25.46 -13.15 2.04
C GLU A 641 24.98 -12.54 3.36
N LYS A 642 24.77 -11.22 3.40
CA LYS A 642 24.25 -10.50 4.57
C LYS A 642 22.84 -10.97 4.94
N LEU A 643 21.97 -11.18 3.96
CA LEU A 643 20.61 -11.72 4.18
C LEU A 643 20.66 -13.16 4.71
N THR A 644 21.49 -14.00 4.10
CA THR A 644 21.66 -15.41 4.51
C THR A 644 22.25 -15.51 5.91
N GLU A 645 23.18 -14.63 6.26
CA GLU A 645 23.75 -14.55 7.60
C GLU A 645 22.72 -14.04 8.62
N ALA A 646 21.94 -13.03 8.26
CA ALA A 646 20.86 -12.51 9.09
C ALA A 646 19.77 -13.56 9.37
N GLN A 647 19.48 -14.43 8.41
CA GLN A 647 18.55 -15.55 8.60
C GLN A 647 19.10 -16.60 9.59
N LYS A 648 20.42 -16.85 9.59
CA LYS A 648 21.09 -17.80 10.49
C LYS A 648 21.34 -17.24 11.89
N HIS A 649 21.59 -15.95 12.00
CA HIS A 649 21.98 -15.24 13.21
C HIS A 649 21.12 -14.00 13.46
N PRO A 650 19.79 -14.14 13.61
CA PRO A 650 18.84 -13.02 13.68
C PRO A 650 19.16 -12.03 14.83
N GLU A 651 19.74 -12.51 15.92
CA GLU A 651 20.12 -11.70 17.06
C GLU A 651 21.15 -10.60 16.73
N LYS A 652 21.97 -10.78 15.69
CA LYS A 652 23.00 -9.82 15.25
C LYS A 652 22.46 -8.78 14.26
N TYR A 653 21.30 -9.04 13.66
CA TYR A 653 20.76 -8.26 12.55
C TYR A 653 19.36 -7.70 12.82
N ARG A 654 19.03 -7.43 14.10
CA ARG A 654 17.71 -6.93 14.53
C ARG A 654 17.30 -5.63 13.85
N SER A 655 18.27 -4.78 13.48
CA SER A 655 18.05 -3.49 12.82
C SER A 655 18.14 -3.54 11.29
N LEU A 656 18.30 -4.72 10.69
CA LEU A 656 18.39 -4.84 9.23
C LEU A 656 17.01 -4.61 8.59
N VAL A 657 16.82 -3.45 7.97
CA VAL A 657 15.59 -3.08 7.26
C VAL A 657 15.69 -3.48 5.80
N VAL A 658 14.68 -4.20 5.32
CA VAL A 658 14.55 -4.59 3.91
C VAL A 658 13.25 -4.05 3.32
N ARG A 659 13.24 -3.81 2.01
CA ARG A 659 12.03 -3.49 1.26
C ARG A 659 11.38 -4.78 0.76
N VAL A 660 10.17 -5.04 1.21
CA VAL A 660 9.42 -6.24 0.81
C VAL A 660 8.76 -6.00 -0.55
N ALA A 661 7.63 -5.35 -0.59
CA ALA A 661 7.00 -4.85 -1.81
C ALA A 661 6.02 -3.74 -1.41
N GLY A 662 6.47 -2.49 -1.50
CA GLY A 662 5.70 -1.31 -1.11
C GLY A 662 5.81 -0.93 0.37
N TYR A 663 6.33 -1.78 1.23
CA TYR A 663 6.61 -1.46 2.65
C TYR A 663 7.98 -2.02 3.07
N SER A 664 8.51 -1.49 4.17
CA SER A 664 9.77 -1.93 4.75
C SER A 664 9.51 -2.67 6.07
N ALA A 665 10.34 -3.66 6.36
CA ALA A 665 10.26 -4.45 7.59
C ALA A 665 11.66 -4.81 8.09
N PHE A 666 11.79 -5.13 9.37
CA PHE A 666 12.98 -5.78 9.87
C PHE A 666 13.06 -7.20 9.31
N PHE A 667 14.14 -7.50 8.60
CA PHE A 667 14.29 -8.77 7.89
C PHE A 667 14.11 -10.00 8.79
N VAL A 668 14.62 -9.92 10.01
CA VAL A 668 14.57 -11.02 10.98
C VAL A 668 13.18 -11.28 11.57
N GLU A 669 12.24 -10.34 11.43
CA GLU A 669 10.85 -10.47 11.87
C GLU A 669 9.93 -11.06 10.82
N LEU A 670 10.40 -11.11 9.55
CA LEU A 670 9.65 -11.70 8.44
C LEU A 670 9.55 -13.22 8.56
N ASP A 671 8.45 -13.78 8.08
CA ASP A 671 8.33 -15.23 7.93
C ASP A 671 9.42 -15.79 7.01
N LYS A 672 9.86 -17.01 7.29
CA LYS A 672 10.93 -17.65 6.52
C LYS A 672 10.65 -17.71 5.02
N ASP A 673 9.41 -17.98 4.61
CA ASP A 673 9.05 -18.04 3.18
C ASP A 673 9.22 -16.68 2.49
N ILE A 674 8.99 -15.57 3.22
CA ILE A 674 9.18 -14.20 2.71
C ILE A 674 10.68 -13.84 2.71
N GLN A 675 11.43 -14.26 3.73
CA GLN A 675 12.89 -14.09 3.75
C GLN A 675 13.53 -14.81 2.55
N ASP A 676 13.16 -16.06 2.32
CA ASP A 676 13.66 -16.89 1.21
C ASP A 676 13.29 -16.26 -0.14
N GLU A 677 12.10 -15.70 -0.26
CA GLU A 677 11.65 -14.97 -1.45
C GLU A 677 12.54 -13.74 -1.71
N ILE A 678 12.80 -12.90 -0.70
CA ILE A 678 13.68 -11.70 -0.83
C ILE A 678 15.12 -12.09 -1.18
N ILE A 679 15.64 -13.16 -0.58
CA ILE A 679 16.97 -13.70 -0.90
C ILE A 679 17.03 -14.12 -2.38
N SER A 680 15.98 -14.75 -2.89
CA SER A 680 15.92 -15.31 -4.26
C SER A 680 15.78 -14.26 -5.36
N ARG A 681 15.49 -12.98 -5.06
CA ARG A 681 15.33 -11.92 -6.07
C ARG A 681 16.60 -11.73 -6.88
N THR A 682 16.47 -11.44 -8.17
CA THR A 682 17.59 -11.21 -9.09
C THR A 682 18.53 -10.13 -8.54
N LEU A 683 19.82 -10.45 -8.47
CA LEU A 683 20.87 -9.55 -7.97
C LEU A 683 21.58 -8.87 -9.12
N ILE A 684 21.68 -7.55 -9.07
CA ILE A 684 22.38 -6.73 -10.06
C ILE A 684 23.77 -6.39 -9.53
N GLY A 685 24.81 -6.71 -10.32
CA GLY A 685 26.21 -6.42 -10.00
C GLY A 685 26.93 -7.54 -9.24
N ALA A 686 26.47 -8.78 -9.38
CA ALA A 686 27.16 -9.97 -8.89
C ALA A 686 28.33 -10.35 -9.81
#